data_f46191071c324ac889a83d82df8b0c22
#
_entry.id   f46191071c324ac889a83d82df8b0c22
#
_cell.length_a   1.000
_cell.length_b   1.000
_cell.length_c   1.000
_cell.angle_alpha   90.00
_cell.angle_beta   90.00
_cell.angle_gamma   90.00
#
_symmetry.space_group_name_H-M   'P 1'
#
loop_
_entity.id
_entity.type
_entity.pdbx_description
1 polymer ?
#
loop_
_entity_poly.entity_id
_entity_poly.type
_entity_poly.pdbx_seq_one_letter_code
_entity_poly.pdbx_strand_id
1 'polypeptide(L)'
;MRKVVLLSCLYCLLFFSFVFAQQPISLNSAEIFLRLKKLNTLGSVLYVAAHPDDENSRLIPYLAEERLYRTGYLSMTRGDGGQNLIGDEQGVELGLIRTQEMLAARRIDGAEQFFTRAFDFGFTKSTEEALKTWGEEKSLSDIVWIIRKFQPDVIITRFPEDARAGHGHHSASSVLAHEAFSAAADPNRFPEQFRYGVTPWQAKRLLWNTFNFGNVNTTSENQLKMDVGAYNPILAKSYGEIAADSRSQHKTQGGALQRTRGQAFEYFTLVAGDPPAGDLMSGVTTSWARVDGGHQIEPLVDQLVASYSLSNPEKSVPGLVNLYKHLTGLKDGYWKTQKLKEVQQLIEACGGLWLEATVHSPYAAQGDMLNVSMVVNNRGGMSADLKGMELVSSTVIRARNMYSVLPHDKILWPSAQLDTAILVPLEKNKNISVNYSFKIADKEPITQPYYLEEEMSPGSYNVKDQLLIGNPQSTPAYEVNFQLSIQGQVFRFTRPVEYTYTDPVQGELNEPLTILPDLTAQMNPQLIVFSAAEEKSFEATFKNQSKRHMVPDCSLSNTEKLQVRKGNLWHNGSLGFTAKPITAGPDDFFSNLQIQQDGKPENAKELISISYSHIPRIDYFRNAGAKFVIVDLKISGKRIGYIEGAGDKLPEAL
;
A
#
# COMPACT_ATOMS: atom_id res chain seq x y z
N MET A 1 -27.88 -0.65 43.70
CA MET A 1 -26.46 -0.75 43.32
C MET A 1 -26.06 -2.07 42.66
N ARG A 2 -26.41 -3.27 43.14
CA ARG A 2 -26.05 -4.56 42.47
C ARG A 2 -26.62 -4.76 41.05
N LYS A 3 -27.81 -4.27 40.75
CA LYS A 3 -28.43 -4.39 39.38
C LYS A 3 -27.81 -3.42 38.37
N VAL A 4 -27.28 -2.30 38.77
CA VAL A 4 -26.60 -1.34 37.88
C VAL A 4 -25.19 -1.84 37.52
N VAL A 5 -24.49 -2.46 38.45
CA VAL A 5 -23.17 -3.07 38.21
C VAL A 5 -23.26 -4.29 37.26
N LEU A 6 -24.33 -5.10 37.36
CA LEU A 6 -24.55 -6.21 36.43
C LEU A 6 -24.92 -5.74 35.02
N LEU A 7 -25.66 -4.65 34.86
CA LEU A 7 -25.92 -4.05 33.54
C LEU A 7 -24.69 -3.41 32.93
N SER A 8 -23.83 -2.76 33.73
CA SER A 8 -22.55 -2.21 33.23
C SER A 8 -21.58 -3.31 32.79
N CYS A 9 -21.51 -4.43 33.52
CA CYS A 9 -20.70 -5.58 33.09
C CYS A 9 -21.26 -6.30 31.85
N LEU A 10 -22.59 -6.30 31.65
CA LEU A 10 -23.21 -6.88 30.46
C LEU A 10 -23.04 -5.98 29.21
N TYR A 11 -22.93 -4.65 29.40
CA TYR A 11 -22.67 -3.70 28.30
C TYR A 11 -21.20 -3.73 27.84
N CYS A 12 -20.25 -4.07 28.73
CA CYS A 12 -18.83 -4.26 28.36
C CYS A 12 -18.55 -5.57 27.62
N LEU A 13 -19.49 -6.53 27.63
CA LEU A 13 -19.34 -7.84 26.95
C LEU A 13 -19.87 -7.87 25.50
N LEU A 14 -20.41 -6.76 24.97
CA LEU A 14 -21.03 -6.71 23.64
C LEU A 14 -20.20 -6.01 22.56
N PHE A 15 -18.98 -5.57 22.87
CA PHE A 15 -18.05 -5.02 21.87
C PHE A 15 -16.84 -5.92 21.63
N PHE A 16 -17.06 -7.20 21.35
CA PHE A 16 -16.04 -8.00 20.67
C PHE A 16 -16.16 -7.76 19.16
N SER A 17 -15.60 -6.66 18.71
CA SER A 17 -15.19 -6.51 17.31
C SER A 17 -14.06 -7.50 17.10
N PHE A 18 -14.27 -8.54 16.29
CA PHE A 18 -13.19 -9.37 15.79
C PHE A 18 -12.30 -8.48 14.92
N VAL A 19 -11.26 -7.95 15.52
CA VAL A 19 -10.20 -7.24 14.81
C VAL A 19 -9.25 -8.33 14.32
N PHE A 20 -9.29 -8.62 13.02
CA PHE A 20 -8.28 -9.46 12.40
C PHE A 20 -7.00 -8.64 12.29
N ALA A 21 -6.11 -8.82 13.24
CA ALA A 21 -4.73 -8.39 13.12
C ALA A 21 -4.13 -8.96 11.81
N GLN A 22 -3.20 -8.24 11.22
CA GLN A 22 -2.60 -8.62 9.96
C GLN A 22 -1.64 -9.80 10.17
N GLN A 23 -2.20 -11.00 10.13
CA GLN A 23 -1.39 -12.21 10.08
C GLN A 23 -0.82 -12.42 8.67
N PRO A 24 0.34 -13.09 8.53
CA PRO A 24 0.85 -13.51 7.24
C PRO A 24 -0.23 -14.26 6.47
N ILE A 25 -0.39 -13.97 5.18
CA ILE A 25 -1.40 -14.61 4.34
C ILE A 25 -1.06 -16.10 4.25
N SER A 26 -1.84 -16.93 4.92
CA SER A 26 -1.79 -18.37 4.83
C SER A 26 -3.03 -18.85 4.09
N LEU A 27 -2.85 -19.39 2.87
CA LEU A 27 -3.97 -19.93 2.10
C LEU A 27 -4.46 -21.23 2.74
N ASN A 28 -5.77 -21.34 2.93
CA ASN A 28 -6.39 -22.62 3.26
C ASN A 28 -6.52 -23.52 2.02
N SER A 29 -6.85 -24.80 2.22
CA SER A 29 -6.90 -25.76 1.10
C SER A 29 -7.94 -25.41 0.03
N ALA A 30 -9.03 -24.74 0.36
CA ALA A 30 -10.02 -24.31 -0.62
C ALA A 30 -9.51 -23.13 -1.47
N GLU A 31 -8.84 -22.18 -0.84
CA GLU A 31 -8.17 -21.07 -1.54
C GLU A 31 -7.03 -21.57 -2.44
N ILE A 32 -6.22 -22.55 -1.98
CA ILE A 32 -5.21 -23.21 -2.81
C ILE A 32 -5.86 -23.83 -4.05
N PHE A 33 -6.97 -24.53 -3.86
CA PHE A 33 -7.69 -25.14 -4.99
C PHE A 33 -8.16 -24.10 -6.03
N LEU A 34 -8.70 -22.97 -5.59
CA LEU A 34 -9.07 -21.86 -6.50
C LEU A 34 -7.86 -21.29 -7.21
N ARG A 35 -6.74 -21.12 -6.50
CA ARG A 35 -5.49 -20.65 -7.13
C ARG A 35 -4.92 -21.63 -8.15
N LEU A 36 -5.05 -22.94 -7.92
CA LEU A 36 -4.71 -23.96 -8.93
C LEU A 36 -5.56 -23.79 -10.19
N LYS A 37 -6.89 -23.65 -10.05
CA LYS A 37 -7.79 -23.40 -11.18
C LYS A 37 -7.43 -22.11 -11.92
N LYS A 38 -7.04 -21.05 -11.21
CA LYS A 38 -6.64 -19.75 -11.76
C LYS A 38 -5.43 -19.86 -12.70
N LEU A 39 -4.59 -20.87 -12.58
CA LEU A 39 -3.43 -21.06 -13.47
C LEU A 39 -3.83 -21.21 -14.94
N ASN A 40 -5.03 -21.74 -15.25
CA ASN A 40 -5.56 -21.85 -16.62
C ASN A 40 -6.30 -20.60 -17.09
N THR A 41 -6.43 -19.57 -16.24
CA THR A 41 -7.11 -18.33 -16.63
C THR A 41 -6.09 -17.22 -16.88
N LEU A 42 -6.05 -16.74 -18.13
CA LEU A 42 -5.13 -15.71 -18.61
C LEU A 42 -5.91 -14.44 -19.03
N GLY A 43 -6.86 -14.03 -18.24
CA GLY A 43 -7.63 -12.79 -18.43
C GLY A 43 -7.29 -11.76 -17.35
N SER A 44 -7.37 -10.46 -17.68
CA SER A 44 -7.06 -9.36 -16.76
C SER A 44 -8.05 -8.21 -16.86
N VAL A 45 -8.46 -7.66 -15.71
CA VAL A 45 -9.39 -6.54 -15.59
C VAL A 45 -8.79 -5.47 -14.69
N LEU A 46 -8.79 -4.23 -15.15
CA LEU A 46 -8.41 -3.07 -14.34
C LEU A 46 -9.65 -2.21 -14.07
N TYR A 47 -10.01 -2.06 -12.81
CA TYR A 47 -11.08 -1.18 -12.36
C TYR A 47 -10.48 0.17 -11.95
N VAL A 48 -11.06 1.29 -12.42
CA VAL A 48 -10.53 2.64 -12.21
C VAL A 48 -11.58 3.52 -11.55
N ALA A 49 -11.20 4.21 -10.46
CA ALA A 49 -12.02 5.22 -9.81
C ALA A 49 -11.15 6.28 -9.11
N ALA A 50 -11.79 7.26 -8.48
CA ALA A 50 -11.11 8.43 -7.92
C ALA A 50 -10.47 8.19 -6.55
N HIS A 51 -11.17 7.50 -5.64
CA HIS A 51 -10.74 7.38 -4.24
C HIS A 51 -10.72 5.92 -3.76
N PRO A 52 -9.98 5.62 -2.68
CA PRO A 52 -10.19 4.41 -1.90
C PRO A 52 -11.65 4.37 -1.42
N ASP A 53 -12.36 3.26 -1.66
CA ASP A 53 -13.78 3.04 -1.37
C ASP A 53 -14.78 3.29 -2.52
N ASP A 54 -14.35 3.83 -3.66
CA ASP A 54 -15.19 3.95 -4.87
C ASP A 54 -15.33 2.63 -5.64
N GLU A 55 -14.51 1.63 -5.33
CA GLU A 55 -14.56 0.34 -6.01
C GLU A 55 -15.91 -0.34 -5.84
N ASN A 56 -16.34 -1.07 -6.87
CA ASN A 56 -17.48 -1.97 -6.74
C ASN A 56 -17.06 -3.22 -5.96
N SER A 57 -17.29 -3.17 -4.63
CA SER A 57 -16.85 -4.19 -3.68
C SER A 57 -17.43 -5.59 -3.96
N ARG A 58 -18.48 -5.72 -4.79
CA ARG A 58 -19.07 -7.01 -5.19
C ARG A 58 -18.50 -7.51 -6.51
N LEU A 59 -18.32 -6.61 -7.48
CA LEU A 59 -17.78 -6.96 -8.79
C LEU A 59 -16.31 -7.40 -8.70
N ILE A 60 -15.49 -6.71 -7.91
CA ILE A 60 -14.07 -7.01 -7.78
C ILE A 60 -13.81 -8.46 -7.31
N PRO A 61 -14.34 -8.94 -6.17
CA PRO A 61 -14.14 -10.34 -5.77
C PRO A 61 -14.80 -11.34 -6.74
N TYR A 62 -15.92 -11.00 -7.38
CA TYR A 62 -16.49 -11.84 -8.42
C TYR A 62 -15.53 -12.04 -9.59
N LEU A 63 -14.87 -10.98 -10.06
CA LEU A 63 -13.86 -11.08 -11.13
C LEU A 63 -12.62 -11.85 -10.68
N ALA A 64 -12.14 -11.63 -9.45
CA ALA A 64 -10.91 -12.20 -8.94
C ALA A 64 -11.04 -13.67 -8.52
N GLU A 65 -12.18 -14.07 -7.90
CA GLU A 65 -12.34 -15.38 -7.23
C GLU A 65 -13.40 -16.28 -7.91
N GLU A 66 -14.38 -15.74 -8.66
CA GLU A 66 -15.31 -16.56 -9.46
C GLU A 66 -14.79 -16.73 -10.88
N ARG A 67 -14.49 -15.59 -11.55
CA ARG A 67 -14.00 -15.59 -12.92
C ARG A 67 -12.50 -15.88 -13.00
N LEU A 68 -11.81 -15.86 -11.87
CA LEU A 68 -10.38 -16.12 -11.69
C LEU A 68 -9.47 -15.20 -12.54
N TYR A 69 -9.97 -14.04 -12.95
CA TYR A 69 -9.18 -13.05 -13.68
C TYR A 69 -8.16 -12.39 -12.77
N ARG A 70 -7.03 -11.98 -13.34
CA ARG A 70 -6.15 -11.04 -12.68
C ARG A 70 -6.88 -9.69 -12.60
N THR A 71 -7.28 -9.29 -11.40
CA THR A 71 -8.10 -8.10 -11.17
C THR A 71 -7.29 -7.06 -10.43
N GLY A 72 -7.26 -5.82 -10.95
CA GLY A 72 -6.61 -4.68 -10.30
C GLY A 72 -7.59 -3.56 -10.05
N TYR A 73 -7.39 -2.82 -8.96
CA TYR A 73 -8.06 -1.57 -8.69
C TYR A 73 -7.05 -0.42 -8.74
N LEU A 74 -7.31 0.57 -9.57
CA LEU A 74 -6.57 1.82 -9.64
C LEU A 74 -7.41 2.93 -9.03
N SER A 75 -6.99 3.43 -7.88
CA SER A 75 -7.49 4.65 -7.29
C SER A 75 -6.64 5.83 -7.74
N MET A 76 -7.27 6.91 -8.23
CA MET A 76 -6.50 8.09 -8.65
C MET A 76 -5.76 8.71 -7.48
N THR A 77 -6.39 8.80 -6.32
CA THR A 77 -5.82 9.40 -5.11
C THR A 77 -5.73 8.39 -3.96
N ARG A 78 -5.08 8.77 -2.86
CA ARG A 78 -5.06 8.00 -1.62
C ARG A 78 -6.21 8.37 -0.67
N GLY A 79 -7.08 9.30 -1.09
CA GLY A 79 -8.24 9.74 -0.32
C GLY A 79 -7.90 10.70 0.82
N ASP A 80 -6.86 11.48 0.62
CA ASP A 80 -6.30 12.42 1.59
C ASP A 80 -7.30 13.52 2.00
N GLY A 81 -8.18 13.92 1.07
CA GLY A 81 -9.18 14.98 1.26
C GLY A 81 -10.54 14.53 1.78
N GLY A 82 -10.68 13.24 2.11
CA GLY A 82 -11.92 12.68 2.65
C GLY A 82 -12.18 13.05 4.11
N GLN A 83 -13.31 12.56 4.64
CA GLN A 83 -13.60 12.61 6.07
C GLN A 83 -12.91 11.47 6.82
N ASN A 84 -12.69 11.67 8.13
CA ASN A 84 -12.25 10.62 9.03
C ASN A 84 -13.26 10.45 10.16
N LEU A 85 -13.96 9.31 10.20
CA LEU A 85 -15.00 9.02 11.21
C LEU A 85 -14.42 8.36 12.48
N ILE A 86 -13.14 8.01 12.49
CA ILE A 86 -12.52 7.24 13.59
C ILE A 86 -11.37 7.97 14.28
N GLY A 87 -10.95 9.13 13.76
CA GLY A 87 -9.84 9.90 14.31
C GLY A 87 -9.81 11.33 13.77
N ASP A 88 -8.73 12.03 14.11
CA ASP A 88 -8.52 13.44 13.77
C ASP A 88 -7.59 13.64 12.55
N GLU A 89 -6.99 12.57 12.04
CA GLU A 89 -6.03 12.65 10.94
C GLU A 89 -6.71 13.15 9.67
N GLN A 90 -6.04 14.09 9.00
CA GLN A 90 -6.45 14.71 7.75
C GLN A 90 -5.27 14.82 6.78
N GLY A 91 -5.55 15.08 5.52
CA GLY A 91 -4.51 15.22 4.51
C GLY A 91 -3.68 13.94 4.35
N VAL A 92 -2.37 14.11 4.31
CA VAL A 92 -1.41 13.00 4.13
C VAL A 92 -1.65 11.85 5.12
N GLU A 93 -1.94 12.17 6.39
CA GLU A 93 -2.16 11.17 7.44
C GLU A 93 -3.40 10.32 7.16
N LEU A 94 -4.49 10.95 6.74
CA LEU A 94 -5.69 10.23 6.32
C LEU A 94 -5.42 9.37 5.07
N GLY A 95 -4.67 9.88 4.09
CA GLY A 95 -4.26 9.12 2.90
C GLY A 95 -3.43 7.88 3.24
N LEU A 96 -2.56 7.97 4.24
CA LEU A 96 -1.80 6.84 4.78
C LEU A 96 -2.72 5.77 5.39
N ILE A 97 -3.69 6.18 6.22
CA ILE A 97 -4.67 5.27 6.83
C ILE A 97 -5.52 4.59 5.74
N ARG A 98 -6.12 5.38 4.83
CA ARG A 98 -6.99 4.87 3.75
C ARG A 98 -6.23 3.96 2.79
N THR A 99 -4.93 4.18 2.58
CA THR A 99 -4.08 3.25 1.84
C THR A 99 -4.02 1.87 2.52
N GLN A 100 -3.86 1.81 3.84
CA GLN A 100 -3.82 0.55 4.57
C GLN A 100 -5.20 -0.12 4.66
N GLU A 101 -6.27 0.65 4.81
CA GLU A 101 -7.65 0.16 4.72
C GLU A 101 -7.93 -0.49 3.37
N MET A 102 -7.47 0.15 2.27
CA MET A 102 -7.58 -0.40 0.92
C MET A 102 -6.81 -1.70 0.76
N LEU A 103 -5.58 -1.79 1.30
CA LEU A 103 -4.81 -3.04 1.28
C LEU A 103 -5.47 -4.15 2.11
N ALA A 104 -6.14 -3.79 3.21
CA ALA A 104 -6.94 -4.74 3.99
C ALA A 104 -8.13 -5.26 3.18
N ALA A 105 -8.84 -4.40 2.45
CA ALA A 105 -9.90 -4.77 1.53
C ALA A 105 -9.40 -5.73 0.43
N ARG A 106 -8.25 -5.43 -0.20
CA ARG A 106 -7.63 -6.27 -1.26
C ARG A 106 -7.25 -7.67 -0.77
N ARG A 107 -6.86 -7.83 0.50
CA ARG A 107 -6.61 -9.17 1.09
C ARG A 107 -7.87 -10.03 1.17
N ILE A 108 -9.05 -9.41 1.24
CA ILE A 108 -10.35 -10.09 1.32
C ILE A 108 -10.89 -10.42 -0.07
N ASP A 109 -10.78 -9.50 -1.02
CA ASP A 109 -11.40 -9.63 -2.34
C ASP A 109 -10.47 -10.14 -3.45
N GLY A 110 -9.18 -10.35 -3.15
CA GLY A 110 -8.22 -11.00 -4.04
C GLY A 110 -7.71 -10.15 -5.20
N ALA A 111 -7.99 -8.84 -5.23
CA ALA A 111 -7.48 -7.92 -6.25
C ALA A 111 -6.14 -7.29 -5.88
N GLU A 112 -5.47 -6.70 -6.88
CA GLU A 112 -4.26 -5.90 -6.72
C GLU A 112 -4.62 -4.41 -6.59
N GLN A 113 -3.81 -3.64 -5.82
CA GLN A 113 -4.04 -2.22 -5.61
C GLN A 113 -2.99 -1.36 -6.32
N PHE A 114 -3.47 -0.27 -6.95
CA PHE A 114 -2.62 0.75 -7.58
C PHE A 114 -3.10 2.16 -7.20
N PHE A 115 -2.15 3.12 -7.17
CA PHE A 115 -2.43 4.54 -6.97
C PHE A 115 -1.66 5.38 -7.98
N THR A 116 -2.23 6.51 -8.40
CA THR A 116 -1.46 7.55 -9.10
C THR A 116 -0.75 8.45 -8.09
N ARG A 117 -0.06 9.48 -8.59
CA ARG A 117 0.52 10.54 -7.76
C ARG A 117 -0.46 11.67 -7.43
N ALA A 118 -1.70 11.62 -7.90
CA ALA A 118 -2.70 12.64 -7.59
C ALA A 118 -3.02 12.68 -6.09
N PHE A 119 -3.14 13.88 -5.55
CA PHE A 119 -3.50 14.15 -4.16
C PHE A 119 -4.99 14.50 -4.07
N ASP A 120 -5.70 13.93 -3.12
CA ASP A 120 -7.08 14.28 -2.86
C ASP A 120 -7.14 15.60 -2.07
N PHE A 121 -7.66 16.64 -2.69
CA PHE A 121 -7.78 17.97 -2.07
C PHE A 121 -9.21 18.29 -1.62
N GLY A 122 -10.06 17.28 -1.46
CA GLY A 122 -11.43 17.41 -0.97
C GLY A 122 -12.46 17.57 -2.09
N PHE A 123 -13.64 18.11 -1.75
CA PHE A 123 -14.74 18.21 -2.68
C PHE A 123 -14.42 19.15 -3.86
N THR A 124 -14.56 18.64 -5.08
CA THR A 124 -14.25 19.32 -6.33
C THR A 124 -15.54 19.56 -7.13
N LYS A 125 -15.73 20.80 -7.59
CA LYS A 125 -16.97 21.22 -8.25
C LYS A 125 -17.04 20.81 -9.72
N SER A 126 -15.90 20.70 -10.40
CA SER A 126 -15.87 20.37 -11.83
C SER A 126 -14.69 19.45 -12.19
N THR A 127 -14.83 18.79 -13.34
CA THR A 127 -13.78 17.97 -13.95
C THR A 127 -12.52 18.78 -14.23
N GLU A 128 -12.67 20.01 -14.74
CA GLU A 128 -11.59 20.91 -15.11
C GLU A 128 -10.75 21.32 -13.89
N GLU A 129 -11.40 21.57 -12.75
CA GLU A 129 -10.72 21.88 -11.49
C GLU A 129 -9.85 20.69 -11.05
N ALA A 130 -10.37 19.48 -11.10
CA ALA A 130 -9.65 18.27 -10.75
C ALA A 130 -8.44 18.05 -11.68
N LEU A 131 -8.63 18.07 -12.99
CA LEU A 131 -7.57 17.88 -13.99
C LEU A 131 -6.46 18.90 -13.84
N LYS A 132 -6.84 20.19 -13.67
CA LYS A 132 -5.87 21.28 -13.48
C LYS A 132 -5.06 21.10 -12.20
N THR A 133 -5.70 20.73 -11.09
CA THR A 133 -5.06 20.61 -9.78
C THR A 133 -4.14 19.40 -9.73
N TRP A 134 -4.56 18.25 -10.26
CA TRP A 134 -3.74 17.03 -10.32
C TRP A 134 -2.59 17.14 -11.33
N GLY A 135 -2.72 18.02 -12.34
CA GLY A 135 -1.84 18.05 -13.51
C GLY A 135 -2.20 16.93 -14.48
N GLU A 136 -3.03 17.26 -15.47
CA GLU A 136 -3.65 16.33 -16.42
C GLU A 136 -2.64 15.35 -17.04
N GLU A 137 -1.57 15.85 -17.70
CA GLU A 137 -0.54 15.02 -18.32
C GLU A 137 0.21 14.14 -17.33
N LYS A 138 0.45 14.61 -16.09
CA LYS A 138 1.11 13.83 -15.06
C LYS A 138 0.24 12.65 -14.61
N SER A 139 -1.05 12.91 -14.38
CA SER A 139 -2.02 11.87 -13.98
C SER A 139 -2.30 10.90 -15.11
N LEU A 140 -2.40 11.36 -16.35
CA LEU A 140 -2.52 10.53 -17.54
C LEU A 140 -1.30 9.59 -17.70
N SER A 141 -0.08 10.14 -17.53
CA SER A 141 1.16 9.35 -17.58
C SER A 141 1.15 8.20 -16.57
N ASP A 142 0.62 8.44 -15.35
CA ASP A 142 0.54 7.42 -14.31
C ASP A 142 -0.44 6.30 -14.69
N ILE A 143 -1.62 6.64 -15.21
CA ILE A 143 -2.60 5.63 -15.66
C ILE A 143 -2.03 4.82 -16.82
N VAL A 144 -1.40 5.48 -17.81
CA VAL A 144 -0.74 4.82 -18.96
C VAL A 144 0.35 3.87 -18.48
N TRP A 145 1.16 4.29 -17.51
CA TRP A 145 2.19 3.45 -16.89
C TRP A 145 1.58 2.19 -16.26
N ILE A 146 0.49 2.34 -15.50
CA ILE A 146 -0.18 1.22 -14.84
C ILE A 146 -0.83 0.29 -15.87
N ILE A 147 -1.48 0.82 -16.92
CA ILE A 147 -2.04 0.01 -18.01
C ILE A 147 -0.94 -0.80 -18.71
N ARG A 148 0.19 -0.19 -19.07
CA ARG A 148 1.32 -0.88 -19.70
C ARG A 148 1.95 -1.95 -18.81
N LYS A 149 2.02 -1.70 -17.49
CA LYS A 149 2.59 -2.62 -16.49
C LYS A 149 1.63 -3.78 -16.16
N PHE A 150 0.33 -3.49 -16.03
CA PHE A 150 -0.70 -4.46 -15.66
C PHE A 150 -1.25 -5.24 -16.84
N GLN A 151 -1.27 -4.65 -18.04
CA GLN A 151 -1.79 -5.21 -19.30
C GLN A 151 -3.24 -5.71 -19.18
N PRO A 152 -4.21 -4.83 -18.84
CA PRO A 152 -5.60 -5.24 -18.72
C PRO A 152 -6.20 -5.58 -20.09
N ASP A 153 -6.96 -6.68 -20.17
CA ASP A 153 -7.80 -6.99 -21.35
C ASP A 153 -9.04 -6.09 -21.38
N VAL A 154 -9.60 -5.80 -20.20
CA VAL A 154 -10.75 -4.93 -20.01
C VAL A 154 -10.45 -3.88 -18.97
N ILE A 155 -10.77 -2.63 -19.25
CA ILE A 155 -10.76 -1.52 -18.29
C ILE A 155 -12.19 -1.18 -17.95
N ILE A 156 -12.47 -0.94 -16.66
CA ILE A 156 -13.80 -0.57 -16.16
C ILE A 156 -13.67 0.71 -15.36
N THR A 157 -14.44 1.76 -15.70
CA THR A 157 -14.56 2.97 -14.87
C THR A 157 -15.78 2.88 -13.96
N ARG A 158 -15.66 3.45 -12.76
CA ARG A 158 -16.77 3.53 -11.81
C ARG A 158 -17.78 4.61 -12.19
N PHE A 159 -17.30 5.73 -12.70
CA PHE A 159 -18.10 6.94 -12.89
C PHE A 159 -18.24 7.28 -14.38
N PRO A 160 -19.26 8.07 -14.77
CA PRO A 160 -19.34 8.69 -16.08
C PRO A 160 -18.39 9.89 -16.17
N GLU A 161 -18.17 10.37 -17.39
CA GLU A 161 -17.33 11.52 -17.70
C GLU A 161 -18.03 12.88 -17.51
N ASP A 162 -19.25 12.89 -16.99
CA ASP A 162 -20.11 14.07 -16.89
C ASP A 162 -20.62 14.31 -15.46
N ALA A 163 -21.46 15.34 -15.29
CA ALA A 163 -21.99 15.77 -13.99
C ALA A 163 -22.77 14.71 -13.21
N ARG A 164 -23.20 13.59 -13.86
CA ARG A 164 -23.83 12.45 -13.17
C ARG A 164 -22.85 11.74 -12.23
N ALA A 165 -21.56 11.96 -12.39
CA ALA A 165 -20.52 11.50 -11.46
C ALA A 165 -20.64 12.15 -10.07
N GLY A 166 -21.31 13.31 -9.94
CA GLY A 166 -21.60 14.01 -8.69
C GLY A 166 -20.42 14.79 -8.10
N HIS A 167 -19.20 14.59 -8.59
CA HIS A 167 -17.95 15.14 -8.04
C HIS A 167 -16.90 15.25 -9.14
N GLY A 168 -16.10 16.33 -9.15
CA GLY A 168 -15.11 16.56 -10.19
C GLY A 168 -14.00 15.50 -10.25
N HIS A 169 -13.54 14.97 -9.11
CA HIS A 169 -12.57 13.86 -9.08
C HIS A 169 -13.13 12.60 -9.76
N HIS A 170 -14.43 12.29 -9.53
CA HIS A 170 -15.09 11.13 -10.11
C HIS A 170 -15.11 11.20 -11.64
N SER A 171 -15.60 12.31 -12.21
CA SER A 171 -15.63 12.49 -13.67
C SER A 171 -14.22 12.58 -14.27
N ALA A 172 -13.27 13.27 -13.60
CA ALA A 172 -11.90 13.37 -14.05
C ALA A 172 -11.19 12.00 -14.11
N SER A 173 -11.46 11.11 -13.14
CA SER A 173 -10.91 9.74 -13.17
C SER A 173 -11.33 8.96 -14.41
N SER A 174 -12.56 9.17 -14.88
CA SER A 174 -13.10 8.49 -16.06
C SER A 174 -12.61 9.11 -17.37
N VAL A 175 -12.53 10.46 -17.43
CA VAL A 175 -11.95 11.17 -18.58
C VAL A 175 -10.51 10.74 -18.81
N LEU A 176 -9.69 10.73 -17.74
CA LEU A 176 -8.29 10.28 -17.83
C LEU A 176 -8.16 8.81 -18.18
N ALA A 177 -9.03 7.93 -17.68
CA ALA A 177 -9.04 6.51 -18.03
C ALA A 177 -9.41 6.30 -19.51
N HIS A 178 -10.32 7.10 -20.06
CA HIS A 178 -10.69 7.06 -21.47
C HIS A 178 -9.53 7.52 -22.37
N GLU A 179 -8.87 8.61 -22.04
CA GLU A 179 -7.70 9.05 -22.78
C GLU A 179 -6.55 8.03 -22.68
N ALA A 180 -6.32 7.48 -21.48
CA ALA A 180 -5.29 6.47 -21.25
C ALA A 180 -5.54 5.17 -22.04
N PHE A 181 -6.79 4.82 -22.37
CA PHE A 181 -7.14 3.65 -23.15
C PHE A 181 -6.44 3.64 -24.52
N SER A 182 -6.41 4.76 -25.21
CA SER A 182 -5.71 4.92 -26.49
C SER A 182 -4.23 5.28 -26.31
N ALA A 183 -3.90 6.14 -25.33
CA ALA A 183 -2.55 6.60 -25.09
C ALA A 183 -1.61 5.46 -24.66
N ALA A 184 -2.11 4.43 -23.97
CA ALA A 184 -1.30 3.28 -23.57
C ALA A 184 -0.82 2.44 -24.75
N ALA A 185 -1.58 2.42 -25.85
CA ALA A 185 -1.24 1.72 -27.08
C ALA A 185 -0.32 2.53 -28.01
N ASP A 186 -0.31 3.85 -27.88
CA ASP A 186 0.50 4.73 -28.72
C ASP A 186 1.97 4.74 -28.24
N PRO A 187 2.93 4.29 -29.09
CA PRO A 187 4.35 4.31 -28.72
C PRO A 187 4.94 5.73 -28.62
N ASN A 188 4.24 6.74 -29.15
CA ASN A 188 4.69 8.13 -29.09
C ASN A 188 4.24 8.85 -27.80
N ARG A 189 3.27 8.29 -27.08
CA ARG A 189 2.84 8.83 -25.78
C ARG A 189 3.70 8.22 -24.68
N PHE A 190 4.34 9.07 -23.87
CA PHE A 190 5.21 8.69 -22.76
C PHE A 190 6.28 7.63 -23.13
N PRO A 191 7.10 7.85 -24.19
CA PRO A 191 8.08 6.89 -24.67
C PRO A 191 9.19 6.59 -23.64
N GLU A 192 9.44 7.51 -22.70
CA GLU A 192 10.40 7.33 -21.61
C GLU A 192 10.05 6.16 -20.69
N GLN A 193 8.79 5.73 -20.64
CA GLN A 193 8.37 4.57 -19.84
C GLN A 193 8.95 3.25 -20.38
N PHE A 194 9.23 3.15 -21.67
CA PHE A 194 9.72 1.91 -22.29
C PHE A 194 11.10 1.48 -21.79
N ARG A 195 11.93 2.42 -21.33
CA ARG A 195 13.23 2.10 -20.73
C ARG A 195 13.11 1.28 -19.42
N TYR A 196 11.91 1.20 -18.84
CA TYR A 196 11.62 0.43 -17.65
C TYR A 196 10.96 -0.93 -17.96
N GLY A 197 11.03 -1.40 -19.21
CA GLY A 197 10.62 -2.74 -19.63
C GLY A 197 9.13 -2.92 -19.93
N VAL A 198 8.33 -1.86 -19.90
CA VAL A 198 6.94 -1.92 -20.39
C VAL A 198 6.89 -1.77 -21.92
N THR A 199 5.77 -2.20 -22.52
CA THR A 199 5.51 -2.08 -23.95
C THR A 199 4.16 -1.42 -24.17
N PRO A 200 3.89 -0.85 -25.37
CA PRO A 200 2.55 -0.38 -25.71
C PRO A 200 1.52 -1.49 -25.47
N TRP A 201 0.36 -1.11 -24.91
CA TRP A 201 -0.71 -2.05 -24.62
C TRP A 201 -2.08 -1.49 -24.99
N GLN A 202 -2.84 -2.24 -25.81
CA GLN A 202 -4.22 -1.93 -26.16
C GLN A 202 -5.16 -2.89 -25.42
N ALA A 203 -5.92 -2.38 -24.47
CA ALA A 203 -7.03 -3.13 -23.90
C ALA A 203 -8.12 -3.37 -24.96
N LYS A 204 -8.85 -4.47 -24.84
CA LYS A 204 -9.92 -4.82 -25.79
C LYS A 204 -11.07 -3.83 -25.76
N ARG A 205 -11.40 -3.36 -24.55
CA ARG A 205 -12.48 -2.40 -24.32
C ARG A 205 -12.35 -1.63 -23.03
N LEU A 206 -12.99 -0.47 -23.03
CA LEU A 206 -13.27 0.35 -21.86
C LEU A 206 -14.78 0.36 -21.62
N LEU A 207 -15.18 0.01 -20.40
CA LEU A 207 -16.58 -0.05 -19.99
C LEU A 207 -16.82 0.91 -18.82
N TRP A 208 -17.96 1.53 -18.77
CA TRP A 208 -18.45 2.22 -17.58
C TRP A 208 -19.40 1.28 -16.81
N ASN A 209 -19.10 0.98 -15.55
CA ASN A 209 -19.99 0.28 -14.62
C ASN A 209 -21.09 1.23 -14.15
N THR A 210 -22.25 1.13 -14.74
CA THR A 210 -23.39 1.98 -14.42
C THR A 210 -24.01 1.62 -13.06
N PHE A 211 -24.75 2.55 -12.47
CA PHE A 211 -25.24 2.40 -11.10
C PHE A 211 -26.64 2.95 -10.91
N ASN A 212 -27.29 2.49 -9.85
CA ASN A 212 -28.53 3.06 -9.34
C ASN A 212 -28.27 3.47 -7.88
N PHE A 213 -28.09 4.77 -7.64
CA PHE A 213 -27.76 5.30 -6.32
C PHE A 213 -28.46 6.64 -6.07
N GLY A 214 -29.14 6.76 -4.93
CA GLY A 214 -29.94 7.95 -4.59
C GLY A 214 -31.02 8.21 -5.64
N ASN A 215 -31.00 9.42 -6.21
CA ASN A 215 -31.94 9.84 -7.27
C ASN A 215 -31.37 9.61 -8.68
N VAL A 216 -30.18 9.04 -8.82
CA VAL A 216 -29.51 8.81 -10.11
C VAL A 216 -29.57 7.34 -10.46
N ASN A 217 -30.30 7.00 -11.51
CA ASN A 217 -30.32 5.68 -12.11
C ASN A 217 -29.76 5.75 -13.53
N THR A 218 -28.63 5.06 -13.77
CA THR A 218 -27.95 4.98 -15.06
C THR A 218 -28.01 3.57 -15.65
N THR A 219 -28.68 2.63 -14.96
CA THR A 219 -28.84 1.25 -15.44
C THR A 219 -29.97 1.10 -16.45
N SER A 220 -29.81 0.18 -17.40
CA SER A 220 -30.81 -0.15 -18.41
C SER A 220 -30.69 -1.62 -18.84
N GLU A 221 -31.81 -2.28 -19.12
CA GLU A 221 -31.83 -3.68 -19.59
C GLU A 221 -31.16 -3.88 -20.96
N ASN A 222 -30.89 -2.83 -21.71
CA ASN A 222 -30.16 -2.89 -22.96
C ASN A 222 -28.64 -2.88 -22.80
N GLN A 223 -28.13 -2.70 -21.57
CA GLN A 223 -26.71 -2.74 -21.27
C GLN A 223 -26.23 -4.19 -21.09
N LEU A 224 -24.90 -4.41 -21.20
CA LEU A 224 -24.31 -5.66 -20.76
C LEU A 224 -24.65 -5.85 -19.27
N LYS A 225 -25.23 -6.99 -18.93
CA LYS A 225 -25.71 -7.32 -17.59
C LYS A 225 -25.02 -8.57 -17.08
N MET A 226 -24.53 -8.54 -15.84
CA MET A 226 -23.90 -9.69 -15.19
C MET A 226 -24.47 -9.90 -13.80
N ASP A 227 -24.83 -11.15 -13.47
CA ASP A 227 -25.16 -11.53 -12.10
C ASP A 227 -23.87 -11.79 -11.32
N VAL A 228 -23.57 -10.92 -10.38
CA VAL A 228 -22.40 -10.97 -9.50
C VAL A 228 -22.77 -11.38 -8.05
N GLY A 229 -24.02 -11.83 -7.84
CA GLY A 229 -24.52 -12.27 -6.54
C GLY A 229 -24.32 -13.76 -6.24
N ALA A 230 -23.59 -14.48 -7.11
CA ALA A 230 -23.39 -15.92 -7.01
C ALA A 230 -22.84 -16.36 -5.64
N TYR A 231 -23.20 -17.60 -5.24
CA TYR A 231 -22.61 -18.30 -4.11
C TYR A 231 -21.47 -19.18 -4.59
N ASN A 232 -20.28 -18.97 -4.04
CA ASN A 232 -19.13 -19.82 -4.32
C ASN A 232 -19.05 -20.96 -3.29
N PRO A 233 -19.34 -22.21 -3.68
CA PRO A 233 -19.36 -23.34 -2.74
C PRO A 233 -17.99 -23.72 -2.19
N ILE A 234 -16.90 -23.34 -2.88
CA ILE A 234 -15.52 -23.60 -2.45
C ILE A 234 -15.16 -22.67 -1.29
N LEU A 235 -15.54 -21.39 -1.39
CA LEU A 235 -15.34 -20.39 -0.34
C LEU A 235 -16.43 -20.42 0.74
N ALA A 236 -17.55 -21.11 0.48
CA ALA A 236 -18.76 -21.14 1.31
C ALA A 236 -19.32 -19.73 1.58
N LYS A 237 -19.15 -18.79 0.63
CA LYS A 237 -19.60 -17.40 0.69
C LYS A 237 -20.23 -16.96 -0.63
N SER A 238 -21.20 -16.05 -0.56
CA SER A 238 -21.63 -15.27 -1.73
C SER A 238 -20.73 -14.06 -1.93
N TYR A 239 -20.70 -13.52 -3.15
CA TYR A 239 -19.91 -12.32 -3.41
C TYR A 239 -20.47 -11.08 -2.72
N GLY A 240 -21.73 -11.06 -2.32
CA GLY A 240 -22.30 -10.05 -1.44
C GLY A 240 -21.81 -10.12 0.01
N GLU A 241 -21.45 -11.32 0.50
CA GLU A 241 -20.81 -11.49 1.81
C GLU A 241 -19.34 -11.06 1.78
N ILE A 242 -18.60 -11.45 0.74
CA ILE A 242 -17.21 -11.01 0.55
C ILE A 242 -17.15 -9.48 0.38
N ALA A 243 -18.08 -8.90 -0.39
CA ALA A 243 -18.20 -7.45 -0.56
C ALA A 243 -18.38 -6.70 0.76
N ALA A 244 -19.24 -7.20 1.63
CA ALA A 244 -19.47 -6.60 2.93
C ALA A 244 -18.23 -6.68 3.83
N ASP A 245 -17.53 -7.82 3.83
CA ASP A 245 -16.29 -8.03 4.59
C ASP A 245 -15.18 -7.09 4.07
N SER A 246 -15.01 -6.95 2.75
CA SER A 246 -14.05 -6.06 2.10
C SER A 246 -14.37 -4.58 2.37
N ARG A 247 -15.60 -4.15 2.08
CA ARG A 247 -16.04 -2.76 2.29
C ARG A 247 -15.91 -2.33 3.75
N SER A 248 -16.12 -3.23 4.70
CA SER A 248 -16.02 -2.94 6.14
C SER A 248 -14.59 -2.64 6.61
N GLN A 249 -13.58 -2.77 5.73
CA GLN A 249 -12.22 -2.34 6.04
C GLN A 249 -12.04 -0.82 5.95
N HIS A 250 -12.90 -0.12 5.20
CA HIS A 250 -12.89 1.35 5.08
C HIS A 250 -13.52 2.03 6.31
N LYS A 251 -12.89 1.87 7.46
CA LYS A 251 -13.45 2.35 8.74
C LYS A 251 -13.48 3.87 8.83
N THR A 252 -12.48 4.54 8.28
CA THR A 252 -12.44 6.01 8.20
C THR A 252 -13.64 6.58 7.45
N GLN A 253 -14.21 5.81 6.50
CA GLN A 253 -15.33 6.23 5.66
C GLN A 253 -16.69 5.68 6.13
N GLY A 254 -16.75 4.99 7.27
CA GLY A 254 -17.98 4.34 7.73
C GLY A 254 -18.46 3.24 6.78
N GLY A 255 -17.52 2.52 6.14
CA GLY A 255 -17.77 1.59 5.05
C GLY A 255 -18.54 0.31 5.38
N ALA A 256 -19.02 0.13 6.61
CA ALA A 256 -19.74 -1.07 6.99
C ALA A 256 -20.98 -1.33 6.12
N LEU A 257 -21.06 -2.49 5.49
CA LEU A 257 -22.18 -2.92 4.68
C LEU A 257 -22.85 -4.17 5.26
N GLN A 258 -24.17 -4.26 5.07
CA GLN A 258 -24.90 -5.48 5.34
C GLN A 258 -24.53 -6.57 4.32
N ARG A 259 -24.28 -7.78 4.80
CA ARG A 259 -24.06 -8.95 3.95
C ARG A 259 -25.32 -9.27 3.14
N THR A 260 -25.19 -9.30 1.81
CA THR A 260 -26.29 -9.61 0.88
C THR A 260 -26.09 -10.99 0.26
N ARG A 261 -27.21 -11.62 -0.10
CA ARG A 261 -27.27 -12.96 -0.71
C ARG A 261 -28.29 -12.96 -1.84
N GLY A 262 -28.12 -13.85 -2.80
CA GLY A 262 -28.98 -13.95 -3.97
C GLY A 262 -28.50 -13.12 -5.15
N GLN A 263 -29.29 -13.10 -6.22
CA GLN A 263 -28.94 -12.41 -7.47
C GLN A 263 -28.67 -10.93 -7.25
N ALA A 264 -27.61 -10.46 -7.89
CA ALA A 264 -27.25 -9.03 -7.88
C ALA A 264 -26.62 -8.68 -9.22
N PHE A 265 -27.25 -7.78 -9.95
CA PHE A 265 -26.83 -7.44 -11.30
C PHE A 265 -25.98 -6.19 -11.34
N GLU A 266 -24.88 -6.28 -12.07
CA GLU A 266 -24.07 -5.14 -12.49
C GLU A 266 -24.30 -4.90 -13.98
N TYR A 267 -24.29 -3.61 -14.36
CA TYR A 267 -24.58 -3.16 -15.70
C TYR A 267 -23.41 -2.37 -16.26
N PHE A 268 -23.16 -2.51 -17.58
CA PHE A 268 -22.01 -1.90 -18.21
C PHE A 268 -22.38 -1.27 -19.54
N THR A 269 -21.87 -0.05 -19.76
CA THR A 269 -21.94 0.66 -21.03
C THR A 269 -20.58 0.70 -21.68
N LEU A 270 -20.51 0.41 -22.99
CA LEU A 270 -19.28 0.55 -23.76
C LEU A 270 -18.91 2.04 -23.89
N VAL A 271 -17.68 2.39 -23.54
CA VAL A 271 -17.09 3.72 -23.71
C VAL A 271 -16.17 3.73 -24.93
N ALA A 272 -15.27 2.75 -25.04
CA ALA A 272 -14.33 2.63 -26.16
C ALA A 272 -13.94 1.18 -26.44
N GLY A 273 -13.45 0.91 -27.63
CA GLY A 273 -13.00 -0.42 -28.08
C GLY A 273 -14.13 -1.29 -28.61
N ASP A 274 -13.94 -2.60 -28.58
CA ASP A 274 -14.87 -3.57 -29.18
C ASP A 274 -16.09 -3.81 -28.28
N PRO A 275 -17.31 -3.83 -28.83
CA PRO A 275 -18.52 -4.10 -28.07
C PRO A 275 -18.50 -5.51 -27.46
N PRO A 276 -18.93 -5.67 -26.19
CA PRO A 276 -19.03 -6.98 -25.56
C PRO A 276 -20.25 -7.76 -26.12
N ALA A 277 -20.07 -9.05 -26.39
CA ALA A 277 -21.13 -9.95 -26.82
C ALA A 277 -21.54 -10.89 -25.69
N GLY A 278 -22.32 -10.38 -24.71
CA GLY A 278 -22.86 -11.15 -23.60
C GLY A 278 -21.92 -11.41 -22.42
N ASP A 279 -20.61 -11.12 -22.55
CA ASP A 279 -19.60 -11.29 -21.49
C ASP A 279 -18.51 -10.22 -21.59
N LEU A 280 -17.94 -9.80 -20.44
CA LEU A 280 -16.85 -8.82 -20.38
C LEU A 280 -15.65 -9.21 -21.24
N MET A 281 -15.30 -10.50 -21.27
CA MET A 281 -14.13 -11.04 -21.98
C MET A 281 -14.47 -11.55 -23.40
N SER A 282 -15.67 -11.30 -23.93
CA SER A 282 -16.00 -11.72 -25.28
C SER A 282 -14.97 -11.22 -26.30
N GLY A 283 -14.44 -12.13 -27.15
CA GLY A 283 -13.38 -11.83 -28.12
C GLY A 283 -11.97 -11.69 -27.52
N VAL A 284 -11.78 -12.00 -26.21
CA VAL A 284 -10.47 -12.12 -25.54
C VAL A 284 -10.17 -13.60 -25.34
N THR A 285 -9.00 -14.06 -25.78
CA THR A 285 -8.52 -15.41 -25.48
C THR A 285 -8.00 -15.42 -24.03
N THR A 286 -8.72 -16.09 -23.12
CA THR A 286 -8.37 -16.16 -21.69
C THR A 286 -7.74 -17.50 -21.29
N SER A 287 -7.39 -18.36 -22.25
CA SER A 287 -6.71 -19.65 -22.05
C SER A 287 -5.25 -19.60 -22.49
N TRP A 288 -4.53 -20.69 -22.32
CA TRP A 288 -3.14 -20.84 -22.75
C TRP A 288 -2.95 -20.74 -24.28
N ALA A 289 -4.01 -20.77 -25.07
CA ALA A 289 -3.94 -20.52 -26.51
C ALA A 289 -3.44 -19.11 -26.88
N ARG A 290 -3.43 -18.16 -25.91
CA ARG A 290 -2.87 -16.81 -26.14
C ARG A 290 -1.35 -16.71 -25.99
N VAL A 291 -0.70 -17.77 -25.52
CA VAL A 291 0.76 -17.83 -25.27
C VAL A 291 1.40 -18.79 -26.24
N ASP A 292 2.44 -18.34 -26.92
CA ASP A 292 3.20 -19.19 -27.85
C ASP A 292 3.82 -20.38 -27.08
N GLY A 293 3.55 -21.62 -27.53
CA GLY A 293 3.92 -22.86 -26.84
C GLY A 293 3.05 -23.19 -25.61
N GLY A 294 2.02 -22.40 -25.29
CA GLY A 294 1.18 -22.57 -24.11
C GLY A 294 0.26 -23.80 -24.12
N HIS A 295 -0.02 -24.39 -25.29
CA HIS A 295 -0.92 -25.54 -25.44
C HIS A 295 -0.54 -26.77 -24.59
N GLN A 296 0.73 -26.92 -24.21
CA GLN A 296 1.21 -27.99 -23.35
C GLN A 296 1.04 -27.70 -21.84
N ILE A 297 0.71 -26.47 -21.46
CA ILE A 297 0.58 -26.04 -20.06
C ILE A 297 -0.81 -26.40 -19.51
N GLU A 298 -1.87 -26.15 -20.27
CA GLU A 298 -3.26 -26.39 -19.84
C GLU A 298 -3.49 -27.80 -19.32
N PRO A 299 -3.08 -28.89 -20.01
CA PRO A 299 -3.25 -30.26 -19.50
C PRO A 299 -2.50 -30.53 -18.19
N LEU A 300 -1.34 -29.91 -17.98
CA LEU A 300 -0.57 -30.05 -16.73
C LEU A 300 -1.33 -29.42 -15.56
N VAL A 301 -1.94 -28.27 -15.78
CA VAL A 301 -2.77 -27.61 -14.78
C VAL A 301 -4.03 -28.41 -14.50
N ASP A 302 -4.71 -28.93 -15.54
CA ASP A 302 -5.90 -29.76 -15.38
C ASP A 302 -5.61 -31.03 -14.56
N GLN A 303 -4.46 -31.66 -14.80
CA GLN A 303 -4.01 -32.80 -14.00
C GLN A 303 -3.79 -32.41 -12.54
N LEU A 304 -3.18 -31.25 -12.25
CA LEU A 304 -3.00 -30.73 -10.90
C LEU A 304 -4.34 -30.50 -10.20
N VAL A 305 -5.30 -29.86 -10.89
CA VAL A 305 -6.64 -29.61 -10.36
C VAL A 305 -7.38 -30.93 -10.08
N ALA A 306 -7.32 -31.89 -11.01
CA ALA A 306 -8.02 -33.18 -10.88
C ALA A 306 -7.43 -34.06 -9.77
N SER A 307 -6.11 -33.98 -9.51
CA SER A 307 -5.41 -34.78 -8.49
C SER A 307 -5.26 -34.09 -7.14
N TYR A 308 -5.76 -32.85 -7.00
CA TYR A 308 -5.59 -32.07 -5.78
C TYR A 308 -6.29 -32.72 -4.58
N SER A 309 -5.57 -32.81 -3.46
CA SER A 309 -6.09 -33.33 -2.20
C SER A 309 -6.19 -32.23 -1.16
N LEU A 310 -7.41 -31.93 -0.72
CA LEU A 310 -7.67 -30.94 0.34
C LEU A 310 -6.94 -31.25 1.65
N SER A 311 -6.77 -32.53 1.98
CA SER A 311 -6.13 -32.99 3.22
C SER A 311 -4.61 -33.17 3.08
N ASN A 312 -4.08 -33.21 1.86
CA ASN A 312 -2.66 -33.43 1.58
C ASN A 312 -2.19 -32.55 0.41
N PRO A 313 -2.23 -31.21 0.56
CA PRO A 313 -1.85 -30.29 -0.52
C PRO A 313 -0.41 -30.50 -1.00
N GLU A 314 0.48 -30.96 -0.11
CA GLU A 314 1.90 -31.21 -0.40
C GLU A 314 2.13 -32.23 -1.53
N LYS A 315 1.15 -33.09 -1.80
CA LYS A 315 1.21 -34.04 -2.94
C LYS A 315 1.18 -33.37 -4.29
N SER A 316 0.73 -32.10 -4.36
CA SER A 316 0.74 -31.30 -5.59
C SER A 316 2.11 -30.70 -5.90
N VAL A 317 3.03 -30.61 -4.93
CA VAL A 317 4.33 -29.96 -5.10
C VAL A 317 5.15 -30.53 -6.25
N PRO A 318 5.30 -31.87 -6.43
CA PRO A 318 6.06 -32.40 -7.58
C PRO A 318 5.48 -31.97 -8.93
N GLY A 319 4.15 -31.98 -9.07
CA GLY A 319 3.47 -31.52 -10.29
C GLY A 319 3.63 -30.01 -10.52
N LEU A 320 3.59 -29.20 -9.47
CA LEU A 320 3.83 -27.76 -9.54
C LEU A 320 5.27 -27.43 -9.95
N VAL A 321 6.28 -28.16 -9.42
CA VAL A 321 7.67 -28.00 -9.83
C VAL A 321 7.86 -28.40 -11.29
N ASN A 322 7.19 -29.47 -11.75
CA ASN A 322 7.19 -29.86 -13.16
C ASN A 322 6.55 -28.75 -14.04
N LEU A 323 5.40 -28.22 -13.62
CA LEU A 323 4.75 -27.10 -14.31
C LEU A 323 5.66 -25.87 -14.38
N TYR A 324 6.35 -25.52 -13.28
CA TYR A 324 7.31 -24.43 -13.23
C TYR A 324 8.43 -24.59 -14.28
N LYS A 325 8.96 -25.81 -14.44
CA LYS A 325 9.99 -26.12 -15.46
C LYS A 325 9.46 -25.94 -16.87
N HIS A 326 8.23 -26.36 -17.17
CA HIS A 326 7.61 -26.14 -18.47
C HIS A 326 7.38 -24.66 -18.75
N LEU A 327 6.89 -23.88 -17.74
CA LEU A 327 6.72 -22.44 -17.87
C LEU A 327 8.06 -21.71 -18.12
N THR A 328 9.14 -22.11 -17.48
CA THR A 328 10.48 -21.52 -17.73
C THR A 328 10.95 -21.76 -19.18
N GLY A 329 10.55 -22.85 -19.80
CA GLY A 329 10.84 -23.16 -21.20
C GLY A 329 10.06 -22.33 -22.24
N LEU A 330 9.00 -21.62 -21.84
CA LEU A 330 8.24 -20.76 -22.74
C LEU A 330 9.07 -19.52 -23.12
N LYS A 331 8.73 -18.93 -24.28
CA LYS A 331 9.28 -17.62 -24.67
C LYS A 331 8.95 -16.57 -23.60
N ASP A 332 9.87 -15.63 -23.38
CA ASP A 332 9.66 -14.55 -22.43
C ASP A 332 8.44 -13.69 -22.81
N GLY A 333 7.64 -13.37 -21.81
CA GLY A 333 6.42 -12.62 -21.97
C GLY A 333 5.68 -12.41 -20.65
N TYR A 334 4.69 -11.54 -20.72
CA TYR A 334 3.90 -11.11 -19.57
C TYR A 334 3.27 -12.30 -18.80
N TRP A 335 2.53 -13.17 -19.47
CA TRP A 335 1.84 -14.28 -18.82
C TRP A 335 2.80 -15.36 -18.29
N LYS A 336 3.93 -15.62 -18.96
CA LYS A 336 4.98 -16.47 -18.39
C LYS A 336 5.41 -15.94 -17.04
N THR A 337 5.75 -14.65 -16.95
CA THR A 337 6.20 -14.01 -15.70
C THR A 337 5.15 -14.08 -14.60
N GLN A 338 3.88 -13.78 -14.92
CA GLN A 338 2.79 -13.85 -13.95
C GLN A 338 2.57 -15.27 -13.44
N LYS A 339 2.52 -16.25 -14.34
CA LYS A 339 2.24 -17.64 -13.97
C LYS A 339 3.40 -18.32 -13.24
N LEU A 340 4.66 -17.98 -13.53
CA LEU A 340 5.79 -18.42 -12.73
C LEU A 340 5.69 -17.96 -11.28
N LYS A 341 5.28 -16.69 -11.05
CA LYS A 341 5.05 -16.16 -9.70
C LYS A 341 3.92 -16.88 -8.99
N GLU A 342 2.78 -17.09 -9.69
CA GLU A 342 1.62 -17.80 -9.13
C GLU A 342 1.97 -19.26 -8.76
N VAL A 343 2.69 -19.97 -9.62
CA VAL A 343 3.13 -21.37 -9.35
C VAL A 343 4.10 -21.41 -8.17
N GLN A 344 5.02 -20.47 -8.05
CA GLN A 344 5.93 -20.41 -6.91
C GLN A 344 5.18 -20.19 -5.59
N GLN A 345 4.18 -19.30 -5.57
CA GLN A 345 3.31 -19.11 -4.40
C GLN A 345 2.53 -20.39 -4.04
N LEU A 346 2.07 -21.11 -5.06
CA LEU A 346 1.38 -22.40 -4.84
C LEU A 346 2.31 -23.50 -4.33
N ILE A 347 3.56 -23.56 -4.78
CA ILE A 347 4.58 -24.48 -4.22
C ILE A 347 4.76 -24.21 -2.73
N GLU A 348 4.86 -22.96 -2.35
CA GLU A 348 4.98 -22.53 -0.96
C GLU A 348 3.75 -22.94 -0.14
N ALA A 349 2.55 -22.58 -0.61
CA ALA A 349 1.30 -22.85 0.07
C ALA A 349 1.01 -24.37 0.19
N CYS A 350 1.13 -25.12 -0.91
CA CYS A 350 0.97 -26.57 -0.91
C CYS A 350 2.01 -27.28 -0.05
N GLY A 351 3.26 -26.81 -0.06
CA GLY A 351 4.33 -27.36 0.77
C GLY A 351 4.16 -27.05 2.25
N GLY A 352 3.24 -26.14 2.61
CA GLY A 352 3.08 -25.67 3.98
C GLY A 352 4.35 -25.02 4.53
N LEU A 353 5.14 -24.35 3.68
CA LEU A 353 6.32 -23.63 4.12
C LEU A 353 5.93 -22.47 5.04
N TRP A 354 6.68 -22.33 6.13
CA TRP A 354 6.65 -21.15 6.98
C TRP A 354 8.03 -20.51 6.96
N LEU A 355 8.09 -19.28 6.49
CA LEU A 355 9.30 -18.49 6.34
C LEU A 355 9.09 -17.16 7.04
N GLU A 356 10.01 -16.79 7.92
CA GLU A 356 9.85 -15.65 8.80
C GLU A 356 11.18 -14.96 9.01
N ALA A 357 11.16 -13.61 9.08
CA ALA A 357 12.31 -12.78 9.39
C ALA A 357 11.86 -11.69 10.38
N THR A 358 12.29 -11.80 11.64
CA THR A 358 11.77 -10.96 12.71
C THR A 358 12.85 -10.24 13.50
N VAL A 359 12.45 -9.14 14.14
CA VAL A 359 13.27 -8.34 15.05
C VAL A 359 12.55 -8.16 16.38
N HIS A 360 13.29 -7.77 17.44
CA HIS A 360 12.76 -7.60 18.78
C HIS A 360 12.23 -6.18 19.08
N SER A 361 12.35 -5.27 18.13
CA SER A 361 11.88 -3.88 18.26
C SER A 361 11.36 -3.41 16.91
N PRO A 362 10.25 -2.66 16.89
CA PRO A 362 9.75 -2.07 15.64
C PRO A 362 10.64 -0.94 15.13
N TYR A 363 11.58 -0.47 15.95
CA TYR A 363 12.50 0.63 15.62
C TYR A 363 13.95 0.21 15.70
N ALA A 364 14.72 0.70 14.74
CA ALA A 364 16.18 0.62 14.77
C ALA A 364 16.76 1.93 14.20
N ALA A 365 17.83 2.45 14.82
CA ALA A 365 18.45 3.70 14.38
C ALA A 365 19.63 3.43 13.43
N GLN A 366 19.91 4.40 12.56
CA GLN A 366 21.12 4.43 11.74
C GLN A 366 22.36 4.22 12.62
N GLY A 367 23.27 3.36 12.19
CA GLY A 367 24.51 3.04 12.88
C GLY A 367 24.41 2.11 14.08
N ASP A 368 23.22 1.70 14.51
CA ASP A 368 23.01 0.74 15.58
C ASP A 368 23.13 -0.71 15.10
N MET A 369 23.30 -1.64 16.04
CA MET A 369 23.27 -3.08 15.78
C MET A 369 21.82 -3.56 15.66
N LEU A 370 21.50 -4.26 14.58
CA LEU A 370 20.23 -4.93 14.36
C LEU A 370 20.43 -6.46 14.43
N ASN A 371 19.57 -7.12 15.20
CA ASN A 371 19.52 -8.58 15.31
C ASN A 371 18.27 -9.08 14.61
N VAL A 372 18.44 -9.87 13.57
CA VAL A 372 17.35 -10.48 12.80
C VAL A 372 17.30 -11.97 13.09
N SER A 373 16.15 -12.47 13.51
CA SER A 373 15.86 -13.90 13.63
C SER A 373 15.17 -14.38 12.34
N MET A 374 15.73 -15.40 11.71
CA MET A 374 15.21 -15.99 10.48
C MET A 374 14.79 -17.42 10.77
N VAL A 375 13.56 -17.79 10.42
CA VAL A 375 13.00 -19.12 10.67
C VAL A 375 12.49 -19.74 9.38
N VAL A 376 12.81 -21.02 9.19
CA VAL A 376 12.23 -21.87 8.13
C VAL A 376 11.62 -23.09 8.77
N ASN A 377 10.36 -23.39 8.42
CA ASN A 377 9.67 -24.62 8.81
C ASN A 377 8.96 -25.25 7.61
N ASN A 378 9.17 -26.53 7.41
CA ASN A 378 8.50 -27.38 6.42
C ASN A 378 7.34 -28.13 7.07
N ARG A 379 6.22 -27.44 7.33
CA ARG A 379 5.07 -28.01 8.04
C ARG A 379 4.42 -29.19 7.29
N GLY A 380 4.36 -29.10 5.96
CA GLY A 380 3.77 -30.13 5.10
C GLY A 380 4.65 -31.40 4.96
N GLY A 381 5.95 -31.26 5.12
CA GLY A 381 6.90 -32.38 4.99
C GLY A 381 7.22 -32.75 3.54
N MET A 382 7.16 -31.78 2.63
CA MET A 382 7.66 -31.97 1.26
C MET A 382 9.18 -32.18 1.24
N SER A 383 9.71 -32.84 0.19
CA SER A 383 11.16 -32.99 0.01
C SER A 383 11.77 -31.62 -0.39
N ALA A 384 12.49 -31.02 0.51
CA ALA A 384 13.13 -29.71 0.32
C ALA A 384 14.39 -29.57 1.17
N ASP A 385 15.36 -28.81 0.67
CA ASP A 385 16.59 -28.45 1.37
C ASP A 385 16.76 -26.94 1.44
N LEU A 386 17.21 -26.42 2.57
CA LEU A 386 17.65 -25.04 2.70
C LEU A 386 19.03 -24.92 2.06
N LYS A 387 19.14 -23.99 1.10
CA LYS A 387 20.38 -23.69 0.39
C LYS A 387 21.09 -22.45 0.94
N GLY A 388 20.31 -21.47 1.41
CA GLY A 388 20.86 -20.23 1.99
C GLY A 388 19.78 -19.22 2.37
N MET A 389 20.21 -18.21 3.13
CA MET A 389 19.42 -17.04 3.49
C MET A 389 20.26 -15.80 3.19
N GLU A 390 19.66 -14.81 2.56
CA GLU A 390 20.34 -13.56 2.17
C GLU A 390 19.52 -12.39 2.71
N LEU A 391 20.13 -11.56 3.58
CA LEU A 391 19.53 -10.31 4.03
C LEU A 391 19.83 -9.19 3.03
N VAL A 392 18.82 -8.41 2.68
CA VAL A 392 18.89 -7.37 1.65
C VAL A 392 18.26 -6.07 2.16
N SER A 393 18.96 -4.94 2.03
CA SER A 393 18.43 -3.62 2.41
C SER A 393 17.50 -3.02 1.34
N SER A 394 16.71 -2.01 1.73
CA SER A 394 15.82 -1.27 0.82
C SER A 394 16.57 -0.65 -0.36
N THR A 395 17.77 -0.15 -0.15
CA THR A 395 18.63 0.41 -1.20
C THR A 395 18.95 -0.62 -2.28
N VAL A 396 19.27 -1.84 -1.86
CA VAL A 396 19.55 -2.96 -2.76
C VAL A 396 18.29 -3.44 -3.47
N ILE A 397 17.15 -3.50 -2.75
CA ILE A 397 15.85 -3.87 -3.33
C ILE A 397 15.48 -2.90 -4.45
N ARG A 398 15.60 -1.60 -4.22
CA ARG A 398 15.33 -0.55 -5.22
C ARG A 398 16.27 -0.67 -6.42
N ALA A 399 17.57 -0.87 -6.18
CA ALA A 399 18.54 -1.05 -7.25
C ALA A 399 18.22 -2.30 -8.11
N ARG A 400 17.83 -3.43 -7.49
CA ARG A 400 17.38 -4.63 -8.22
C ARG A 400 16.20 -4.33 -9.14
N ASN A 401 15.20 -3.63 -8.65
CA ASN A 401 14.01 -3.28 -9.43
C ASN A 401 14.38 -2.39 -10.63
N MET A 402 15.34 -1.49 -10.46
CA MET A 402 15.84 -0.62 -11.53
C MET A 402 16.70 -1.38 -12.56
N TYR A 403 17.44 -2.42 -12.14
CA TYR A 403 18.32 -3.21 -12.99
C TYR A 403 17.76 -4.58 -13.42
N SER A 404 16.48 -4.87 -13.14
CA SER A 404 15.82 -6.10 -13.60
C SER A 404 15.78 -6.23 -15.15
N VAL A 405 16.19 -5.20 -15.85
CA VAL A 405 16.36 -5.15 -17.32
C VAL A 405 17.80 -5.45 -17.76
N LEU A 406 18.76 -5.61 -16.85
CA LEU A 406 20.15 -5.91 -17.15
C LEU A 406 20.52 -7.37 -16.78
N PRO A 407 21.48 -8.01 -17.50
CA PRO A 407 21.90 -9.39 -17.21
C PRO A 407 22.42 -9.53 -15.77
N HIS A 408 21.99 -10.59 -15.10
CA HIS A 408 22.16 -10.86 -13.66
C HIS A 408 23.60 -11.05 -13.14
N ASP A 409 24.64 -10.85 -13.93
CA ASP A 409 25.97 -11.43 -13.63
C ASP A 409 26.99 -10.51 -12.96
N LYS A 410 26.68 -9.25 -12.65
CA LYS A 410 27.69 -8.31 -12.09
C LYS A 410 27.15 -7.29 -11.08
N ILE A 411 26.50 -7.72 -10.03
CA ILE A 411 26.27 -6.82 -8.89
C ILE A 411 27.06 -7.32 -7.69
N LEU A 412 28.15 -6.61 -7.37
CA LEU A 412 28.95 -6.82 -6.16
C LEU A 412 28.15 -6.31 -4.96
N TRP A 413 27.81 -7.21 -4.06
CA TRP A 413 26.99 -6.98 -2.88
C TRP A 413 27.84 -6.82 -1.62
N PRO A 414 27.55 -5.87 -0.73
CA PRO A 414 27.80 -6.06 0.69
C PRO A 414 26.65 -6.92 1.23
N SER A 415 26.63 -8.19 0.90
CA SER A 415 25.70 -9.15 1.48
C SER A 415 26.39 -9.86 2.61
N ALA A 416 25.77 -9.86 3.77
CA ALA A 416 26.01 -10.89 4.76
C ALA A 416 25.45 -12.20 4.20
N GLN A 417 26.25 -12.89 3.43
CA GLN A 417 25.91 -14.16 2.85
C GLN A 417 26.15 -15.23 3.92
N LEU A 418 25.07 -15.79 4.43
CA LEU A 418 25.11 -17.13 5.01
C LEU A 418 25.16 -18.12 3.84
N ASP A 419 26.31 -18.19 3.20
CA ASP A 419 26.57 -19.20 2.17
C ASP A 419 26.87 -20.53 2.89
N THR A 420 25.81 -21.31 3.11
CA THR A 420 25.99 -22.69 3.48
C THR A 420 26.24 -23.44 2.18
N ALA A 421 27.52 -23.75 1.89
CA ALA A 421 27.87 -24.67 0.81
C ALA A 421 27.28 -26.08 1.02
N ILE A 422 26.53 -26.29 2.08
CA ILE A 422 25.89 -27.53 2.51
C ILE A 422 24.38 -27.35 2.45
N LEU A 423 23.72 -28.18 1.64
CA LEU A 423 22.28 -28.33 1.65
C LEU A 423 21.81 -28.87 3.01
N VAL A 424 20.92 -28.17 3.69
CA VAL A 424 20.36 -28.59 4.97
C VAL A 424 18.94 -29.14 4.73
N PRO A 425 18.71 -30.45 4.90
CA PRO A 425 17.38 -31.04 4.72
C PRO A 425 16.34 -30.39 5.66
N LEU A 426 15.17 -30.06 5.12
CA LEU A 426 14.06 -29.52 5.88
C LEU A 426 13.17 -30.67 6.39
N GLU A 427 13.44 -31.12 7.61
CA GLU A 427 12.61 -32.15 8.23
C GLU A 427 11.19 -31.62 8.50
N LYS A 428 10.21 -32.53 8.41
CA LYS A 428 8.80 -32.18 8.63
C LYS A 428 8.59 -31.55 10.00
N ASN A 429 7.98 -30.36 10.00
CA ASN A 429 7.57 -29.59 11.18
C ASN A 429 8.70 -29.31 12.19
N LYS A 430 9.93 -29.19 11.69
CA LYS A 430 11.08 -28.74 12.48
C LYS A 430 11.53 -27.35 12.04
N ASN A 431 11.74 -26.47 13.02
CA ASN A 431 12.30 -25.15 12.77
C ASN A 431 13.81 -25.23 12.52
N ILE A 432 14.27 -24.57 11.48
CA ILE A 432 15.65 -24.12 11.34
C ILE A 432 15.65 -22.64 11.64
N SER A 433 16.37 -22.25 12.71
CA SER A 433 16.43 -20.85 13.14
C SER A 433 17.87 -20.34 13.03
N VAL A 434 18.04 -19.16 12.43
CA VAL A 434 19.32 -18.48 12.30
C VAL A 434 19.17 -17.06 12.83
N ASN A 435 20.05 -16.67 13.76
CA ASN A 435 20.13 -15.29 14.23
C ASN A 435 21.32 -14.60 13.58
N TYR A 436 21.07 -13.46 13.00
CA TYR A 436 22.10 -12.68 12.32
C TYR A 436 22.13 -11.25 12.87
N SER A 437 23.33 -10.81 13.28
CA SER A 437 23.57 -9.47 13.83
C SER A 437 24.45 -8.68 12.88
N PHE A 438 24.03 -7.47 12.54
CA PHE A 438 24.82 -6.57 11.71
C PHE A 438 24.64 -5.12 12.14
N LYS A 439 25.58 -4.28 11.76
CA LYS A 439 25.48 -2.83 11.96
C LYS A 439 24.69 -2.21 10.82
N ILE A 440 23.61 -1.47 11.13
CA ILE A 440 22.90 -0.63 10.17
C ILE A 440 23.88 0.43 9.66
N ALA A 441 23.90 0.69 8.36
CA ALA A 441 24.76 1.73 7.81
C ALA A 441 24.45 3.10 8.42
N ASP A 442 25.48 3.92 8.66
CA ASP A 442 25.31 5.26 9.24
C ASP A 442 24.46 6.20 8.34
N LYS A 443 24.34 5.88 7.05
CA LYS A 443 23.50 6.59 6.05
C LYS A 443 22.48 5.66 5.39
N GLU A 444 22.03 4.61 6.12
CA GLU A 444 20.90 3.81 5.66
C GLU A 444 19.68 4.72 5.48
N PRO A 445 18.91 4.63 4.40
CA PRO A 445 17.70 5.43 4.25
C PRO A 445 16.74 5.21 5.43
N ILE A 446 16.22 6.30 5.99
CA ILE A 446 15.11 6.22 6.96
C ILE A 446 13.89 5.65 6.27
N THR A 447 13.07 4.89 7.01
CA THR A 447 11.86 4.30 6.45
C THR A 447 10.80 5.37 6.23
N GLN A 448 10.59 5.74 4.97
CA GLN A 448 9.64 6.78 4.56
C GLN A 448 8.72 6.23 3.47
N PRO A 449 7.41 6.52 3.48
CA PRO A 449 6.57 6.30 2.31
C PRO A 449 7.19 6.97 1.08
N TYR A 450 7.40 6.21 -0.01
CA TYR A 450 8.17 6.68 -1.16
C TYR A 450 7.62 7.97 -1.79
N TYR A 451 6.31 8.18 -1.68
CA TYR A 451 5.62 9.37 -2.18
C TYR A 451 5.71 10.57 -1.24
N LEU A 452 6.30 10.39 -0.04
CA LEU A 452 6.61 11.44 0.94
C LEU A 452 8.12 11.72 1.07
N GLU A 453 8.96 11.10 0.25
CA GLU A 453 10.42 11.36 0.23
C GLU A 453 10.75 12.75 -0.32
N GLU A 454 9.95 13.21 -1.29
CA GLU A 454 10.08 14.54 -1.90
C GLU A 454 8.94 15.43 -1.44
N GLU A 455 9.22 16.74 -1.38
CA GLU A 455 8.19 17.73 -1.09
C GLU A 455 7.09 17.71 -2.16
N MET A 456 5.83 17.76 -1.74
CA MET A 456 4.68 17.76 -2.64
C MET A 456 4.59 19.02 -3.48
N SER A 457 4.13 18.87 -4.71
CA SER A 457 3.55 19.97 -5.50
C SER A 457 2.07 20.16 -5.15
N PRO A 458 1.49 21.35 -5.35
CA PRO A 458 0.04 21.50 -5.22
C PRO A 458 -0.70 20.45 -6.05
N GLY A 459 -1.57 19.67 -5.38
CA GLY A 459 -2.42 18.65 -6.01
C GLY A 459 -1.75 17.33 -6.39
N SER A 460 -0.43 17.14 -6.13
CA SER A 460 0.19 15.85 -6.44
C SER A 460 1.46 15.56 -5.66
N TYR A 461 1.70 14.29 -5.37
CA TYR A 461 2.95 13.78 -4.86
C TYR A 461 4.07 13.84 -5.90
N ASN A 462 5.31 14.07 -5.45
CA ASN A 462 6.49 14.02 -6.29
C ASN A 462 7.24 12.71 -6.07
N VAL A 463 7.40 11.92 -7.12
CA VAL A 463 8.10 10.64 -7.11
C VAL A 463 9.10 10.63 -8.25
N LYS A 464 10.39 10.50 -7.94
CA LYS A 464 11.48 10.50 -8.93
C LYS A 464 11.63 9.15 -9.64
N ASP A 465 11.42 8.06 -8.90
CA ASP A 465 11.60 6.71 -9.44
C ASP A 465 10.30 6.21 -10.09
N GLN A 466 10.33 6.08 -11.42
CA GLN A 466 9.20 5.58 -12.22
C GLN A 466 8.70 4.22 -11.76
N LEU A 467 9.59 3.34 -11.27
CA LEU A 467 9.23 1.98 -10.85
C LEU A 467 8.38 1.96 -9.58
N LEU A 468 8.45 3.02 -8.77
CA LEU A 468 7.63 3.16 -7.55
C LEU A 468 6.23 3.68 -7.86
N ILE A 469 6.04 4.40 -8.98
CA ILE A 469 4.72 4.91 -9.37
C ILE A 469 3.75 3.75 -9.56
N GLY A 470 2.58 3.87 -8.98
CA GLY A 470 1.53 2.86 -8.98
C GLY A 470 1.57 1.92 -7.78
N ASN A 471 2.68 1.79 -7.06
CA ASN A 471 2.76 0.90 -5.92
C ASN A 471 1.93 1.42 -4.74
N PRO A 472 1.21 0.56 -4.02
CA PRO A 472 0.41 1.00 -2.88
C PRO A 472 1.27 1.39 -1.67
N GLN A 473 2.40 0.74 -1.46
CA GLN A 473 3.29 0.98 -0.32
C GLN A 473 4.77 0.88 -0.71
N SER A 474 5.62 1.37 0.18
CA SER A 474 7.07 1.35 0.03
C SER A 474 7.65 -0.05 0.14
N THR A 475 8.87 -0.23 -0.35
CA THR A 475 9.68 -1.41 -0.04
C THR A 475 10.00 -1.45 1.45
N PRO A 476 10.02 -2.62 2.10
CA PRO A 476 10.43 -2.74 3.49
C PRO A 476 11.90 -2.31 3.68
N ALA A 477 12.26 -1.94 4.91
CA ALA A 477 13.64 -1.54 5.23
C ALA A 477 14.65 -2.64 4.90
N TYR A 478 14.32 -3.87 5.25
CA TYR A 478 15.08 -5.07 4.95
C TYR A 478 14.17 -6.22 4.52
N GLU A 479 14.70 -7.09 3.68
CA GLU A 479 14.08 -8.36 3.28
C GLU A 479 15.07 -9.50 3.46
N VAL A 480 14.55 -10.69 3.71
CA VAL A 480 15.32 -11.94 3.69
C VAL A 480 14.86 -12.78 2.50
N ASN A 481 15.84 -13.17 1.66
CA ASN A 481 15.66 -14.13 0.58
C ASN A 481 16.03 -15.52 1.08
N PHE A 482 15.04 -16.39 1.21
CA PHE A 482 15.22 -17.80 1.52
C PHE A 482 15.41 -18.58 0.22
N GLN A 483 16.57 -19.23 0.05
CA GLN A 483 16.84 -20.07 -1.11
C GLN A 483 16.62 -21.53 -0.73
N LEU A 484 15.64 -22.17 -1.36
CA LEU A 484 15.28 -23.57 -1.12
C LEU A 484 15.46 -24.39 -2.39
N SER A 485 16.04 -25.58 -2.26
CA SER A 485 16.02 -26.60 -3.30
C SER A 485 14.82 -27.52 -3.08
N ILE A 486 13.87 -27.51 -4.02
CA ILE A 486 12.66 -28.34 -3.96
C ILE A 486 12.61 -29.18 -5.22
N GLN A 487 12.63 -30.51 -5.09
CA GLN A 487 12.69 -31.42 -6.23
C GLN A 487 13.84 -31.11 -7.21
N GLY A 488 15.00 -30.67 -6.69
CA GLY A 488 16.18 -30.30 -7.47
C GLY A 488 16.09 -28.92 -8.18
N GLN A 489 14.96 -28.22 -8.05
CA GLN A 489 14.80 -26.85 -8.56
C GLN A 489 15.02 -25.86 -7.43
N VAL A 490 15.81 -24.81 -7.68
CA VAL A 490 16.04 -23.73 -6.70
C VAL A 490 14.95 -22.68 -6.82
N PHE A 491 14.34 -22.37 -5.68
CA PHE A 491 13.38 -21.29 -5.53
C PHE A 491 13.90 -20.24 -4.54
N ARG A 492 13.50 -18.99 -4.75
CA ARG A 492 13.81 -17.89 -3.84
C ARG A 492 12.50 -17.32 -3.32
N PHE A 493 12.29 -17.43 -2.01
CA PHE A 493 11.14 -16.84 -1.31
C PHE A 493 11.62 -15.64 -0.52
N THR A 494 10.91 -14.52 -0.61
CA THR A 494 11.29 -13.27 0.04
C THR A 494 10.30 -12.94 1.15
N ARG A 495 10.83 -12.50 2.31
CA ARG A 495 10.03 -12.01 3.43
C ARG A 495 10.58 -10.66 3.90
N PRO A 496 9.69 -9.68 4.20
CA PRO A 496 10.12 -8.48 4.90
C PRO A 496 10.64 -8.84 6.29
N VAL A 497 11.56 -8.01 6.80
CA VAL A 497 11.95 -8.07 8.21
C VAL A 497 10.93 -7.25 9.00
N GLU A 498 10.21 -7.90 9.92
CA GLU A 498 9.10 -7.32 10.69
C GLU A 498 9.30 -7.48 12.19
N TYR A 499 8.69 -6.61 12.96
CA TYR A 499 8.57 -6.78 14.40
C TYR A 499 7.33 -7.61 14.71
N THR A 500 7.54 -8.75 15.36
CA THR A 500 6.45 -9.64 15.79
C THR A 500 6.33 -9.62 17.30
N TYR A 501 5.13 -9.42 17.80
CA TYR A 501 4.82 -9.41 19.25
C TYR A 501 3.47 -10.02 19.53
N THR A 502 3.22 -10.36 20.79
CA THR A 502 1.93 -10.88 21.23
C THR A 502 1.16 -9.81 22.00
N ASP A 503 0.06 -9.34 21.40
CA ASP A 503 -0.92 -8.50 22.09
C ASP A 503 -1.83 -9.38 22.96
N PRO A 504 -2.09 -9.02 24.24
CA PRO A 504 -2.90 -9.85 25.12
C PRO A 504 -4.36 -10.05 24.69
N VAL A 505 -4.89 -9.18 23.83
CA VAL A 505 -6.28 -9.19 23.35
C VAL A 505 -6.39 -9.71 21.91
N GLN A 506 -5.44 -9.32 21.05
CA GLN A 506 -5.48 -9.58 19.61
C GLN A 506 -4.63 -10.79 19.20
N GLY A 507 -3.74 -11.26 20.05
CA GLY A 507 -2.81 -12.34 19.76
C GLY A 507 -1.53 -11.87 19.08
N GLU A 508 -0.96 -12.69 18.19
CA GLU A 508 0.27 -12.35 17.47
C GLU A 508 0.01 -11.30 16.39
N LEU A 509 0.83 -10.24 16.44
CA LEU A 509 0.78 -9.10 15.52
C LEU A 509 2.13 -8.87 14.89
N ASN A 510 2.11 -8.43 13.63
CA ASN A 510 3.29 -8.02 12.87
C ASN A 510 3.23 -6.53 12.56
N GLU A 511 4.35 -5.84 12.77
CA GLU A 511 4.52 -4.43 12.42
C GLU A 511 5.76 -4.25 11.55
N PRO A 512 5.75 -3.27 10.62
CA PRO A 512 6.92 -2.96 9.82
C PRO A 512 8.10 -2.52 10.70
N LEU A 513 9.32 -2.92 10.33
CA LEU A 513 10.53 -2.35 10.90
C LEU A 513 10.73 -0.93 10.33
N THR A 514 10.88 0.05 11.22
CA THR A 514 11.15 1.44 10.89
C THR A 514 12.59 1.81 11.21
N ILE A 515 13.35 2.24 10.20
CA ILE A 515 14.70 2.79 10.38
C ILE A 515 14.57 4.27 10.70
N LEU A 516 15.11 4.65 11.85
CA LEU A 516 15.10 6.01 12.38
C LEU A 516 16.43 6.74 12.09
N PRO A 517 16.41 8.07 11.95
CA PRO A 517 17.64 8.85 12.06
C PRO A 517 18.21 8.76 13.49
N ASP A 518 19.48 9.08 13.68
CA ASP A 518 20.13 9.10 15.01
C ASP A 518 19.38 9.97 16.02
N LEU A 519 18.79 11.08 15.53
CA LEU A 519 18.11 12.09 16.34
C LEU A 519 16.79 12.48 15.67
N THR A 520 15.71 12.48 16.43
CA THR A 520 14.43 13.09 16.04
C THR A 520 14.17 14.34 16.88
N ALA A 521 13.37 15.25 16.36
CA ALA A 521 13.03 16.49 17.05
C ALA A 521 11.56 16.86 16.81
N GLN A 522 11.01 17.63 17.75
CA GLN A 522 9.66 18.19 17.67
C GLN A 522 9.66 19.63 18.16
N MET A 523 8.97 20.51 17.45
CA MET A 523 8.72 21.89 17.89
C MET A 523 7.42 21.98 18.69
N ASN A 524 7.44 22.73 19.79
CA ASN A 524 6.26 22.95 20.63
C ASN A 524 6.17 24.45 21.06
N PRO A 525 5.08 25.15 20.70
CA PRO A 525 4.02 24.74 19.78
C PRO A 525 4.47 24.74 18.31
N GLN A 526 3.71 24.05 17.45
CA GLN A 526 3.94 24.01 15.99
C GLN A 526 3.34 25.21 15.24
N LEU A 527 2.54 26.02 15.92
CA LEU A 527 2.00 27.28 15.44
C LEU A 527 2.31 28.37 16.47
N ILE A 528 3.00 29.41 16.02
CA ILE A 528 3.40 30.55 16.85
C ILE A 528 2.83 31.82 16.23
N VAL A 529 1.87 32.44 16.95
CA VAL A 529 1.20 33.65 16.47
C VAL A 529 1.72 34.86 17.25
N PHE A 530 2.21 35.86 16.53
CA PHE A 530 2.67 37.13 17.08
C PHE A 530 1.61 38.22 16.86
N SER A 531 1.28 38.93 17.92
CA SER A 531 0.57 40.20 17.82
C SER A 531 1.57 41.35 17.89
N ALA A 532 1.80 42.03 16.76
CA ALA A 532 2.75 43.13 16.65
C ALA A 532 4.19 42.75 17.12
N ALA A 533 4.82 43.59 17.94
CA ALA A 533 6.23 43.41 18.37
C ALA A 533 6.38 42.54 19.64
N GLU A 534 5.47 41.64 19.94
CA GLU A 534 5.50 40.73 21.08
C GLU A 534 6.61 39.69 20.96
N GLU A 535 7.30 39.38 22.07
CA GLU A 535 8.25 38.25 22.11
C GLU A 535 7.50 37.00 22.57
N LYS A 536 7.71 35.87 21.85
CA LYS A 536 7.14 34.56 22.20
C LYS A 536 8.26 33.57 22.50
N SER A 537 7.99 32.68 23.46
CA SER A 537 8.85 31.56 23.81
C SER A 537 8.26 30.26 23.26
N PHE A 538 9.12 29.38 22.76
CA PHE A 538 8.79 28.05 22.29
C PHE A 538 9.99 27.13 22.49
N GLU A 539 9.81 25.83 22.31
CA GLU A 539 10.87 24.86 22.54
C GLU A 539 10.97 23.83 21.42
N ALA A 540 12.16 23.30 21.26
CA ALA A 540 12.42 22.09 20.48
C ALA A 540 12.80 20.96 21.43
N THR A 541 12.07 19.86 21.38
CA THR A 541 12.38 18.63 22.11
C THR A 541 13.11 17.67 21.21
N PHE A 542 14.25 17.14 21.68
CA PHE A 542 15.08 16.19 20.96
C PHE A 542 15.02 14.81 21.60
N LYS A 543 14.94 13.78 20.79
CA LYS A 543 15.02 12.39 21.22
C LYS A 543 16.16 11.68 20.50
N ASN A 544 17.17 11.26 21.27
CA ASN A 544 18.21 10.36 20.77
C ASN A 544 17.57 9.00 20.46
N GLN A 545 17.63 8.58 19.22
CA GLN A 545 17.11 7.30 18.76
C GLN A 545 18.19 6.22 18.75
N SER A 546 19.45 6.61 18.49
CA SER A 546 20.58 5.71 18.55
C SER A 546 21.20 5.64 19.97
N LYS A 547 22.02 4.62 20.20
CA LYS A 547 22.84 4.49 21.43
C LYS A 547 23.96 5.52 21.52
N ARG A 548 24.23 6.27 20.45
CA ARG A 548 25.17 7.38 20.43
C ARG A 548 24.53 8.60 21.04
N HIS A 549 25.17 9.14 22.06
CA HIS A 549 24.66 10.35 22.69
C HIS A 549 25.06 11.56 21.84
N MET A 550 24.10 12.21 21.22
CA MET A 550 24.30 13.43 20.43
C MET A 550 23.76 14.63 21.16
N VAL A 551 24.57 15.69 21.26
CA VAL A 551 24.12 17.01 21.68
C VAL A 551 23.90 17.82 20.39
N PRO A 552 22.66 18.22 20.09
CA PRO A 552 22.40 18.89 18.81
C PRO A 552 22.92 20.32 18.81
N ASP A 553 23.80 20.64 17.87
CA ASP A 553 23.95 22.03 17.43
C ASP A 553 22.87 22.31 16.41
N CYS A 554 21.96 23.23 16.73
CA CYS A 554 20.78 23.48 15.92
C CYS A 554 20.48 24.95 15.74
N SER A 555 19.77 25.26 14.66
CA SER A 555 19.27 26.59 14.30
C SER A 555 17.88 26.49 13.66
N LEU A 556 17.24 27.60 13.42
CA LEU A 556 16.00 27.70 12.66
C LEU A 556 16.30 28.24 11.27
N SER A 557 15.64 27.67 10.23
CA SER A 557 15.65 28.23 8.88
C SER A 557 14.67 29.42 8.75
N ASN A 558 14.78 30.20 7.67
CA ASN A 558 13.81 31.26 7.32
C ASN A 558 13.53 32.25 8.47
N THR A 559 14.60 32.69 9.17
CA THR A 559 14.46 33.57 10.35
C THR A 559 14.71 35.06 10.03
N GLU A 560 14.80 35.46 8.76
CA GLU A 560 15.12 36.81 8.34
C GLU A 560 14.13 37.88 8.83
N LYS A 561 12.89 37.42 9.16
CA LYS A 561 11.81 38.28 9.66
C LYS A 561 11.69 38.24 11.19
N LEU A 562 12.55 37.49 11.85
CA LEU A 562 12.52 37.27 13.30
C LEU A 562 13.90 37.56 13.94
N GLN A 563 13.89 38.22 15.08
CA GLN A 563 15.02 38.22 15.98
C GLN A 563 14.90 36.98 16.88
N VAL A 564 15.66 35.91 16.57
CA VAL A 564 15.64 34.66 17.31
C VAL A 564 16.78 34.60 18.31
N ARG A 565 16.51 34.18 19.54
CA ARG A 565 17.52 33.86 20.56
C ARG A 565 17.38 32.40 20.96
N LYS A 566 18.50 31.68 20.95
CA LYS A 566 18.63 30.29 21.38
C LYS A 566 18.98 30.27 22.87
N GLY A 567 18.25 29.50 23.66
CA GLY A 567 18.50 29.25 25.07
C GLY A 567 19.48 28.11 25.31
N ASN A 568 19.53 27.61 26.52
CA ASN A 568 20.34 26.45 26.88
C ASN A 568 19.55 25.16 26.74
N LEU A 569 20.24 24.05 26.39
CA LEU A 569 19.67 22.72 26.42
C LEU A 569 19.35 22.30 27.85
N TRP A 570 18.11 21.86 28.11
CA TRP A 570 17.69 21.39 29.41
C TRP A 570 17.94 19.89 29.59
N HIS A 571 17.94 19.41 30.81
CA HIS A 571 18.19 17.99 31.13
C HIS A 571 17.14 17.03 30.57
N ASN A 572 15.96 17.51 30.20
CA ASN A 572 14.89 16.73 29.57
C ASN A 572 15.04 16.57 28.03
N GLY A 573 16.13 17.08 27.46
CA GLY A 573 16.34 17.06 26.00
C GLY A 573 15.64 18.19 25.25
N SER A 574 15.08 19.19 25.93
CA SER A 574 14.45 20.36 25.30
C SER A 574 15.40 21.54 25.21
N LEU A 575 15.28 22.33 24.16
CA LEU A 575 16.00 23.56 23.91
C LEU A 575 15.00 24.69 23.75
N GLY A 576 15.08 25.71 24.60
CA GLY A 576 14.22 26.89 24.54
C GLY A 576 14.67 27.85 23.42
N PHE A 577 13.70 28.49 22.79
CA PHE A 577 13.88 29.60 21.88
C PHE A 577 12.99 30.75 22.29
N THR A 578 13.43 31.98 22.00
CA THR A 578 12.56 33.16 22.00
C THR A 578 12.66 33.84 20.63
N ALA A 579 11.56 34.34 20.14
CA ALA A 579 11.53 35.07 18.88
C ALA A 579 10.65 36.32 18.98
N LYS A 580 11.05 37.35 18.25
CA LYS A 580 10.34 38.59 18.12
C LYS A 580 10.32 39.01 16.66
N PRO A 581 9.18 39.45 16.07
CA PRO A 581 9.15 39.99 14.72
C PRO A 581 10.04 41.25 14.56
N ILE A 582 10.79 41.32 13.45
CA ILE A 582 11.60 42.47 13.09
C ILE A 582 10.79 43.42 12.19
N THR A 583 9.89 42.87 11.36
CA THR A 583 9.09 43.62 10.40
C THR A 583 7.71 43.93 10.93
N ALA A 584 7.17 45.10 10.62
CA ALA A 584 5.79 45.46 10.89
C ALA A 584 4.93 45.05 9.68
N GLY A 585 3.84 44.31 9.94
CA GLY A 585 2.83 43.91 8.96
C GLY A 585 2.50 42.43 9.00
N PRO A 586 1.31 42.05 8.50
CA PRO A 586 0.87 40.64 8.46
C PRO A 586 1.79 39.81 7.57
N ASP A 587 2.17 38.63 8.07
CA ASP A 587 3.02 37.69 7.33
C ASP A 587 2.84 36.28 7.90
N ASP A 588 3.06 35.25 7.09
CA ASP A 588 3.13 33.88 7.55
C ASP A 588 4.22 33.11 6.80
N PHE A 589 4.95 32.27 7.52
CA PHE A 589 6.01 31.44 6.94
C PHE A 589 6.27 30.21 7.83
N PHE A 590 6.85 29.19 7.23
CA PHE A 590 7.28 27.99 7.95
C PHE A 590 8.80 28.02 8.18
N SER A 591 9.22 27.67 9.40
CA SER A 591 10.63 27.57 9.78
C SER A 591 10.92 26.14 10.22
N ASN A 592 11.90 25.49 9.57
CA ASN A 592 12.39 24.18 9.95
C ASN A 592 13.48 24.30 11.03
N LEU A 593 13.46 23.37 11.97
CA LEU A 593 14.56 23.12 12.87
C LEU A 593 15.67 22.41 12.12
N GLN A 594 16.86 23.01 12.08
CA GLN A 594 18.04 22.47 11.42
C GLN A 594 19.04 21.98 12.45
N ILE A 595 19.67 20.85 12.19
CA ILE A 595 20.77 20.27 12.98
C ILE A 595 22.03 20.24 12.10
N GLN A 596 23.21 20.39 12.72
CA GLN A 596 24.47 20.27 12.02
C GLN A 596 24.83 18.79 11.86
N GLN A 597 24.89 18.32 10.63
CA GLN A 597 25.31 16.97 10.29
C GLN A 597 26.42 17.02 9.24
N ASP A 598 27.57 16.41 9.55
CA ASP A 598 28.79 16.50 8.70
C ASP A 598 29.18 17.95 8.34
N GLY A 599 28.94 18.91 9.26
CA GLY A 599 29.25 20.34 9.07
C GLY A 599 28.29 21.08 8.11
N LYS A 600 27.14 20.49 7.77
CA LYS A 600 26.07 21.11 6.98
C LYS A 600 24.76 21.15 7.78
N PRO A 601 23.96 22.21 7.61
CA PRO A 601 22.63 22.25 8.20
C PRO A 601 21.69 21.31 7.44
N GLU A 602 21.07 20.38 8.15
CA GLU A 602 20.02 19.49 7.64
C GLU A 602 18.74 19.65 8.47
N ASN A 603 17.58 19.55 7.84
CA ASN A 603 16.31 19.64 8.55
C ASN A 603 16.15 18.44 9.48
N ALA A 604 16.00 18.72 10.77
CA ALA A 604 15.66 17.68 11.76
C ALA A 604 14.34 17.02 11.39
N LYS A 605 14.22 15.73 11.70
CA LYS A 605 13.02 14.94 11.40
C LYS A 605 12.17 14.75 12.65
N GLU A 606 10.87 14.92 12.49
CA GLU A 606 9.85 14.54 13.47
C GLU A 606 9.26 13.20 13.03
N LEU A 607 9.21 12.22 13.95
CA LEU A 607 8.54 10.94 13.74
C LEU A 607 7.06 11.08 14.10
N ILE A 608 6.20 10.77 13.14
CA ILE A 608 4.76 10.64 13.36
C ILE A 608 4.39 9.17 13.28
N SER A 609 3.63 8.69 14.27
CA SER A 609 3.16 7.31 14.34
C SER A 609 1.63 7.29 14.43
N ILE A 610 0.98 6.57 13.53
CA ILE A 610 -0.46 6.37 13.50
C ILE A 610 -0.73 4.90 13.85
N SER A 611 -1.60 4.66 14.81
CA SER A 611 -1.90 3.31 15.29
C SER A 611 -3.40 3.11 15.44
N TYR A 612 -3.94 2.18 14.65
CA TYR A 612 -5.31 1.70 14.71
C TYR A 612 -5.33 0.17 14.72
N SER A 613 -6.26 -0.42 15.45
CA SER A 613 -6.32 -1.87 15.62
C SER A 613 -6.63 -2.66 14.33
N HIS A 614 -7.15 -2.01 13.29
CA HIS A 614 -7.57 -2.66 12.04
C HIS A 614 -6.55 -2.56 10.90
N ILE A 615 -5.46 -1.81 11.10
CA ILE A 615 -4.37 -1.63 10.13
C ILE A 615 -3.02 -1.74 10.85
N PRO A 616 -1.91 -2.03 10.14
CA PRO A 616 -0.58 -1.96 10.73
C PRO A 616 -0.28 -0.56 11.23
N ARG A 617 0.61 -0.45 12.22
CA ARG A 617 1.18 0.83 12.58
C ARG A 617 1.84 1.49 11.36
N ILE A 618 1.61 2.77 11.20
CA ILE A 618 2.16 3.59 10.13
C ILE A 618 3.10 4.60 10.75
N ASP A 619 4.37 4.56 10.34
CA ASP A 619 5.37 5.56 10.70
C ASP A 619 5.76 6.36 9.47
N TYR A 620 5.88 7.66 9.63
CA TYR A 620 6.46 8.53 8.61
C TYR A 620 7.17 9.71 9.25
N PHE A 621 8.02 10.38 8.47
CA PHE A 621 8.78 11.53 8.93
C PHE A 621 8.35 12.79 8.20
N ARG A 622 8.26 13.89 8.95
CA ARG A 622 8.20 15.23 8.41
C ARG A 622 9.36 16.08 8.93
N ASN A 623 9.61 17.21 8.31
CA ASN A 623 10.59 18.14 8.86
C ASN A 623 10.06 18.70 10.18
N ALA A 624 10.87 18.64 11.24
CA ALA A 624 10.55 19.28 12.50
C ALA A 624 10.57 20.79 12.30
N GLY A 625 9.48 21.47 12.63
CA GLY A 625 9.40 22.90 12.44
C GLY A 625 8.12 23.49 13.02
N ALA A 626 7.95 24.80 12.85
CA ALA A 626 6.76 25.52 13.27
C ALA A 626 6.35 26.56 12.23
N LYS A 627 5.04 26.79 12.12
CA LYS A 627 4.47 27.91 11.38
C LYS A 627 4.49 29.16 12.26
N PHE A 628 5.07 30.23 11.75
CA PHE A 628 5.08 31.56 12.36
C PHE A 628 4.10 32.45 11.64
N VAL A 629 3.21 33.10 12.39
CA VAL A 629 2.18 33.98 11.85
C VAL A 629 2.26 35.32 12.57
N ILE A 630 2.44 36.39 11.81
CA ILE A 630 2.46 37.77 12.32
C ILE A 630 1.14 38.42 11.90
N VAL A 631 0.35 38.85 12.87
CA VAL A 631 -0.98 39.44 12.61
C VAL A 631 -1.19 40.70 13.44
N ASP A 632 -1.96 41.67 12.90
CA ASP A 632 -2.50 42.77 13.71
C ASP A 632 -3.82 42.28 14.38
N LEU A 633 -3.66 41.50 15.44
CA LEU A 633 -4.77 40.87 16.15
C LEU A 633 -5.36 41.84 17.19
N LYS A 634 -6.62 42.22 16.98
CA LYS A 634 -7.40 43.00 17.96
C LYS A 634 -8.42 42.08 18.64
N ILE A 635 -8.17 41.76 19.90
CA ILE A 635 -9.06 40.92 20.71
C ILE A 635 -9.95 41.83 21.56
N SER A 636 -11.27 41.79 21.35
CA SER A 636 -12.24 42.60 22.11
C SER A 636 -13.12 41.79 23.06
N GLY A 637 -13.10 40.47 23.00
CA GLY A 637 -13.90 39.55 23.84
C GLY A 637 -13.08 38.83 24.91
N LYS A 638 -13.73 38.45 26.04
CA LYS A 638 -13.14 37.61 27.08
C LYS A 638 -13.79 36.23 27.20
N ARG A 639 -14.86 35.99 26.48
CA ARG A 639 -15.58 34.71 26.48
C ARG A 639 -15.95 34.35 25.04
N ILE A 640 -15.61 33.15 24.63
CA ILE A 640 -15.92 32.59 23.32
C ILE A 640 -16.76 31.35 23.55
N GLY A 641 -17.91 31.26 22.87
CA GLY A 641 -18.68 30.03 22.75
C GLY A 641 -18.24 29.32 21.49
N TYR A 642 -17.88 28.06 21.57
CA TYR A 642 -17.43 27.27 20.45
C TYR A 642 -18.20 25.94 20.38
N ILE A 643 -18.62 25.54 19.17
CA ILE A 643 -19.20 24.23 18.91
C ILE A 643 -18.17 23.44 18.12
N GLU A 644 -17.67 22.40 18.75
CA GLU A 644 -16.62 21.56 18.19
C GLU A 644 -17.13 20.74 17.00
N GLY A 645 -16.35 20.71 15.92
CA GLY A 645 -16.54 19.85 14.74
C GLY A 645 -15.56 18.68 14.74
N ALA A 646 -15.82 17.68 13.90
CA ALA A 646 -14.91 16.55 13.75
C ALA A 646 -13.54 17.01 13.21
N GLY A 647 -12.44 16.59 13.85
CA GLY A 647 -11.08 16.96 13.48
C GLY A 647 -10.69 18.42 13.71
N ASP A 648 -11.45 19.12 14.55
CA ASP A 648 -11.29 20.54 14.81
C ASP A 648 -10.25 20.78 15.92
N LYS A 649 -9.22 21.54 15.60
CA LYS A 649 -8.15 21.92 16.53
C LYS A 649 -8.29 23.35 17.11
N LEU A 650 -9.40 24.02 16.81
CA LEU A 650 -9.63 25.39 17.29
C LEU A 650 -9.76 25.48 18.82
N PRO A 651 -10.41 24.54 19.54
CA PRO A 651 -10.47 24.57 21.00
C PRO A 651 -9.10 24.57 21.68
N GLU A 652 -8.14 23.83 21.11
CA GLU A 652 -6.76 23.77 21.62
C GLU A 652 -6.01 25.09 21.41
N ALA A 653 -6.39 25.86 20.39
CA ALA A 653 -5.80 27.16 20.06
C ALA A 653 -6.43 28.33 20.84
N LEU A 654 -7.66 28.20 21.34
CA LEU A 654 -8.41 29.20 22.11
C LEU A 654 -8.09 29.12 23.61
#